data_967a3eeb58d48752ad341c62e97e0440
#
_entry.id   967a3eeb58d48752ad341c62e97e0440
#
_cell.length_a   1.000
_cell.length_b   1.000
_cell.length_c   1.000
_cell.angle_alpha   90.00
_cell.angle_beta   90.00
_cell.angle_gamma   90.00
#
_symmetry.space_group_name_H-M   'P 1'
#
loop_
_entity.id
_entity.type
_entity.pdbx_description
1 polymer ?
#
loop_
_entity_poly.entity_id
_entity_poly.type
_entity_poly.pdbx_seq_one_letter_code
_entity_poly.pdbx_strand_id
1 'polypeptide(L)'
;MDKLFWIGFVGAVVAGLFAVLQAKKVMGYSEGTEKMQKLAASIREGANAYLKRQYTTVLKVFAIVFVVLLVIAFASGGKMLSKFTPFAFITGGIWSMLAGLVGMKIATSSNARTAQAASESLNKGLRVAFSSGSVMGFTVVGLGMLDITIWFFLLRYAFGIDDPVQLGNIMVMNGMGASFMALFARVGGGIYTKAADVGADLVGKVEAGIPEDDPRNPATIADNVGDNVGDVAGMGADLYESYVGSILATFALSAVGGYGFAGMLLPMALAVVGIICSIIGSFLVKTKENASQQALLKSLRTGTYTAAILAAVLAAPLCFLLLGKAGWGVYVAILCGLIGGCAIGYFTEYYTSDTYKPTQELAAASETGSATIIIGGISLGLKSTLTSILIVAAAVLISYFAAGGSKTIVDGAGHFTEAFNKGLYGIGIAGVGMLSTLGITLATDAYGPVADNAGGIAEMAGLPEEVRERTDALDSLGNTTAATGKGFAIGSASLTALALLVSYVNIVQDNTEEILNFTLTSPTVLVGLFIGAMLTFVFSAFTMSAVQRAAQSIVVEVRRQFKEIPGIMEYKADPDYAQCVSLCTQGALHEMVAPALLAIIVPLVTGLILGPTGVVGLLGGVSVTGFAMAVFMSNAGGAWDNAKKYIEGGHHGGKGSEQHKAAVVGDTVGDPFKDTSGPSLNILIKLCSTVSIVFSGLILAFHLI
;
A
#
# COMPACT_ATOMS: atom_id res chain seq x y z
N MET A 1 -13.90 -26.03 -17.65
CA MET A 1 -13.46 -24.71 -17.14
C MET A 1 -12.67 -24.81 -15.83
N ASP A 2 -13.11 -25.60 -14.89
CA ASP A 2 -12.46 -25.74 -13.55
C ASP A 2 -10.98 -26.08 -13.58
N LYS A 3 -10.56 -26.96 -14.53
CA LYS A 3 -9.12 -27.29 -14.70
C LYS A 3 -8.25 -26.09 -15.09
N LEU A 4 -8.84 -25.03 -15.66
CA LEU A 4 -8.08 -23.83 -16.06
C LEU A 4 -7.70 -22.97 -14.85
N PHE A 5 -8.37 -23.12 -13.72
CA PHE A 5 -7.97 -22.42 -12.48
C PHE A 5 -6.60 -22.84 -11.94
N TRP A 6 -6.06 -23.99 -12.40
CA TRP A 6 -4.65 -24.36 -12.14
C TRP A 6 -3.64 -23.33 -12.66
N ILE A 7 -4.06 -22.44 -13.58
CA ILE A 7 -3.22 -21.33 -14.05
C ILE A 7 -2.76 -20.45 -12.88
N GLY A 8 -3.59 -20.26 -11.85
CA GLY A 8 -3.22 -19.50 -10.66
C GLY A 8 -2.06 -20.15 -9.89
N PHE A 9 -2.08 -21.47 -9.74
CA PHE A 9 -0.97 -22.20 -9.12
C PHE A 9 0.33 -22.10 -9.95
N VAL A 10 0.21 -22.21 -11.28
CA VAL A 10 1.38 -22.04 -12.18
C VAL A 10 1.95 -20.63 -12.03
N GLY A 11 1.09 -19.59 -12.02
CA GLY A 11 1.52 -18.21 -11.80
C GLY A 11 2.20 -18.00 -10.44
N ALA A 12 1.67 -18.59 -9.37
CA ALA A 12 2.27 -18.55 -8.05
C ALA A 12 3.68 -19.20 -8.03
N VAL A 13 3.82 -20.36 -8.65
CA VAL A 13 5.11 -21.07 -8.77
C VAL A 13 6.11 -20.25 -9.57
N VAL A 14 5.72 -19.69 -10.72
CA VAL A 14 6.58 -18.86 -11.58
C VAL A 14 7.05 -17.61 -10.81
N ALA A 15 6.14 -16.89 -10.13
CA ALA A 15 6.50 -15.75 -9.32
C ALA A 15 7.43 -16.13 -8.15
N GLY A 16 7.13 -17.21 -7.44
CA GLY A 16 7.96 -17.70 -6.34
C GLY A 16 9.36 -18.12 -6.78
N LEU A 17 9.49 -18.83 -7.91
CA LEU A 17 10.79 -19.19 -8.47
C LEU A 17 11.61 -17.96 -8.86
N PHE A 18 10.97 -16.97 -9.49
CA PHE A 18 11.64 -15.73 -9.83
C PHE A 18 12.09 -14.95 -8.58
N ALA A 19 11.26 -14.87 -7.55
CA ALA A 19 11.61 -14.25 -6.26
C ALA A 19 12.83 -14.96 -5.63
N VAL A 20 12.85 -16.29 -5.60
CA VAL A 20 13.99 -17.07 -5.07
C VAL A 20 15.26 -16.85 -5.89
N LEU A 21 15.16 -16.75 -7.21
CA LEU A 21 16.32 -16.46 -8.05
C LEU A 21 16.89 -15.06 -7.78
N GLN A 22 16.02 -14.05 -7.62
CA GLN A 22 16.45 -12.70 -7.27
C GLN A 22 17.05 -12.64 -5.85
N ALA A 23 16.46 -13.34 -4.88
CA ALA A 23 17.00 -13.43 -3.53
C ALA A 23 18.40 -14.06 -3.52
N LYS A 24 18.60 -15.18 -4.22
CA LYS A 24 19.93 -15.80 -4.36
C LYS A 24 20.95 -14.85 -5.00
N LYS A 25 20.51 -14.08 -6.00
CA LYS A 25 21.38 -13.09 -6.66
C LYS A 25 21.79 -12.00 -5.67
N VAL A 26 20.87 -11.43 -4.90
CA VAL A 26 21.16 -10.41 -3.88
C VAL A 26 22.10 -10.95 -2.80
N MET A 27 21.81 -12.14 -2.28
CA MET A 27 22.65 -12.77 -1.24
C MET A 27 24.06 -13.13 -1.72
N GLY A 28 24.30 -13.16 -3.02
CA GLY A 28 25.64 -13.36 -3.61
C GLY A 28 26.54 -12.12 -3.59
N TYR A 29 26.00 -10.93 -3.30
CA TYR A 29 26.79 -9.70 -3.15
C TYR A 29 27.39 -9.60 -1.75
N SER A 30 28.58 -8.95 -1.65
CA SER A 30 29.26 -8.68 -0.38
C SER A 30 28.48 -7.65 0.47
N GLU A 31 28.50 -7.79 1.79
CA GLU A 31 28.04 -6.77 2.73
C GLU A 31 29.08 -5.67 3.01
N GLY A 32 30.23 -5.73 2.36
CA GLY A 32 31.27 -4.72 2.48
C GLY A 32 32.17 -4.89 3.72
N THR A 33 32.57 -3.77 4.31
CA THR A 33 33.50 -3.71 5.43
C THR A 33 32.92 -4.30 6.73
N GLU A 34 33.78 -4.61 7.70
CA GLU A 34 33.35 -5.11 9.02
C GLU A 34 32.40 -4.14 9.72
N LYS A 35 32.64 -2.81 9.58
CA LYS A 35 31.77 -1.78 10.14
C LYS A 35 30.38 -1.78 9.51
N MET A 36 30.29 -1.90 8.17
CA MET A 36 29.03 -2.03 7.45
C MET A 36 28.26 -3.28 7.89
N GLN A 37 28.95 -4.41 8.06
CA GLN A 37 28.35 -5.67 8.52
C GLN A 37 27.76 -5.54 9.93
N LYS A 38 28.45 -4.87 10.86
CA LYS A 38 27.96 -4.60 12.21
C LYS A 38 26.70 -3.72 12.19
N LEU A 39 26.71 -2.64 11.43
CA LEU A 39 25.54 -1.76 11.27
C LEU A 39 24.35 -2.53 10.68
N ALA A 40 24.56 -3.27 9.62
CA ALA A 40 23.52 -4.11 9.02
C ALA A 40 22.98 -5.19 9.99
N ALA A 41 23.83 -5.74 10.84
CA ALA A 41 23.41 -6.68 11.87
C ALA A 41 22.52 -6.00 12.92
N SER A 42 22.85 -4.79 13.38
CA SER A 42 22.04 -4.00 14.32
C SER A 42 20.66 -3.66 13.73
N ILE A 43 20.61 -3.23 12.46
CA ILE A 43 19.35 -2.96 11.75
C ILE A 43 18.51 -4.24 11.65
N ARG A 44 19.09 -5.38 11.27
CA ARG A 44 18.39 -6.68 11.20
C ARG A 44 17.87 -7.12 12.56
N GLU A 45 18.64 -6.94 13.62
CA GLU A 45 18.23 -7.27 14.99
C GLU A 45 17.03 -6.41 15.42
N GLY A 46 17.10 -5.10 15.23
CA GLY A 46 16.01 -4.17 15.53
C GLY A 46 14.74 -4.51 14.75
N ALA A 47 14.83 -4.71 13.44
CA ALA A 47 13.71 -5.06 12.58
C ALA A 47 13.07 -6.41 12.99
N ASN A 48 13.87 -7.43 13.31
CA ASN A 48 13.35 -8.71 13.79
C ASN A 48 12.68 -8.58 15.17
N ALA A 49 13.24 -7.78 16.08
CA ALA A 49 12.65 -7.55 17.40
C ALA A 49 11.29 -6.84 17.28
N TYR A 50 11.18 -5.83 16.42
CA TYR A 50 9.92 -5.16 16.13
C TYR A 50 8.89 -6.14 15.56
N LEU A 51 9.21 -6.85 14.47
CA LEU A 51 8.26 -7.76 13.83
C LEU A 51 7.78 -8.87 14.78
N LYS A 52 8.70 -9.42 15.58
CA LYS A 52 8.31 -10.43 16.58
C LYS A 52 7.27 -9.89 17.55
N ARG A 53 7.45 -8.66 18.04
CA ARG A 53 6.49 -8.01 18.93
C ARG A 53 5.19 -7.67 18.22
N GLN A 54 5.27 -7.05 17.05
CA GLN A 54 4.09 -6.68 16.25
C GLN A 54 3.26 -7.91 15.91
N TYR A 55 3.87 -8.93 15.32
CA TYR A 55 3.15 -10.16 14.91
C TYR A 55 2.56 -10.90 16.11
N THR A 56 3.26 -10.95 17.24
CA THR A 56 2.70 -11.54 18.47
C THR A 56 1.46 -10.76 18.94
N THR A 57 1.48 -9.44 18.85
CA THR A 57 0.33 -8.60 19.24
C THR A 57 -0.83 -8.77 18.25
N VAL A 58 -0.54 -8.73 16.95
CA VAL A 58 -1.55 -8.90 15.90
C VAL A 58 -2.18 -10.30 15.96
N LEU A 59 -1.39 -11.35 16.15
CA LEU A 59 -1.93 -12.72 16.28
C LEU A 59 -2.86 -12.90 17.49
N LYS A 60 -2.63 -12.18 18.60
CA LYS A 60 -3.59 -12.16 19.73
C LYS A 60 -4.91 -11.52 19.33
N VAL A 61 -4.87 -10.39 18.60
CA VAL A 61 -6.08 -9.75 18.07
C VAL A 61 -6.79 -10.68 17.09
N PHE A 62 -6.04 -11.30 16.18
CA PHE A 62 -6.59 -12.29 15.23
C PHE A 62 -7.26 -13.46 15.92
N ALA A 63 -6.68 -13.97 16.99
CA ALA A 63 -7.28 -15.06 17.77
C ALA A 63 -8.61 -14.64 18.42
N ILE A 64 -8.67 -13.42 18.96
CA ILE A 64 -9.92 -12.87 19.55
C ILE A 64 -10.99 -12.73 18.46
N VAL A 65 -10.66 -12.07 17.34
CA VAL A 65 -11.60 -11.88 16.24
C VAL A 65 -12.04 -13.23 15.64
N PHE A 66 -11.11 -14.17 15.47
CA PHE A 66 -11.41 -15.52 15.01
C PHE A 66 -12.45 -16.22 15.88
N VAL A 67 -12.27 -16.17 17.22
CA VAL A 67 -13.23 -16.77 18.17
C VAL A 67 -14.58 -16.09 18.07
N VAL A 68 -14.64 -14.77 17.97
CA VAL A 68 -15.89 -14.02 17.79
C VAL A 68 -16.60 -14.43 16.51
N LEU A 69 -15.88 -14.47 15.38
CA LEU A 69 -16.42 -14.90 14.09
C LEU A 69 -16.88 -16.36 14.12
N LEU A 70 -16.12 -17.23 14.77
CA LEU A 70 -16.46 -18.65 14.93
C LEU A 70 -17.77 -18.81 15.71
N VAL A 71 -17.92 -18.11 16.85
CA VAL A 71 -19.13 -18.15 17.67
C VAL A 71 -20.34 -17.67 16.86
N ILE A 72 -20.24 -16.53 16.17
CA ILE A 72 -21.33 -15.99 15.34
C ILE A 72 -21.70 -16.97 14.22
N ALA A 73 -20.71 -17.50 13.49
CA ALA A 73 -20.94 -18.40 12.36
C ALA A 73 -21.62 -19.72 12.78
N PHE A 74 -21.17 -20.32 13.87
CA PHE A 74 -21.72 -21.62 14.29
C PHE A 74 -22.99 -21.48 15.13
N ALA A 75 -23.12 -20.46 15.99
CA ALA A 75 -24.34 -20.20 16.75
C ALA A 75 -25.52 -19.82 15.83
N SER A 76 -25.27 -19.09 14.74
CA SER A 76 -26.30 -18.76 13.74
C SER A 76 -26.60 -19.90 12.76
N GLY A 77 -25.90 -21.02 12.85
CA GLY A 77 -26.02 -22.12 11.88
C GLY A 77 -25.53 -21.76 10.48
N GLY A 78 -24.78 -20.68 10.33
CA GLY A 78 -24.30 -20.17 9.03
C GLY A 78 -25.22 -19.13 8.38
N LYS A 79 -26.31 -18.74 9.03
CA LYS A 79 -27.29 -17.78 8.48
C LYS A 79 -26.81 -16.31 8.55
N MET A 80 -26.16 -15.91 9.65
CA MET A 80 -25.65 -14.55 9.81
C MET A 80 -24.22 -14.39 9.26
N LEU A 81 -23.45 -15.47 9.29
CA LEU A 81 -22.06 -15.48 8.85
C LEU A 81 -21.71 -16.87 8.32
N SER A 82 -21.11 -16.95 7.15
CA SER A 82 -20.65 -18.23 6.60
C SER A 82 -19.69 -18.94 7.55
N LYS A 83 -19.85 -20.27 7.68
CA LYS A 83 -18.96 -21.11 8.49
C LYS A 83 -17.48 -21.08 8.01
N PHE A 84 -17.24 -20.68 6.78
CA PHE A 84 -15.89 -20.54 6.20
C PHE A 84 -15.22 -19.23 6.57
N THR A 85 -15.98 -18.19 6.92
CA THR A 85 -15.45 -16.83 7.17
C THR A 85 -14.36 -16.80 8.25
N PRO A 86 -14.48 -17.46 9.43
CA PRO A 86 -13.40 -17.42 10.42
C PRO A 86 -12.08 -17.95 9.88
N PHE A 87 -12.13 -19.02 9.09
CA PHE A 87 -10.94 -19.65 8.50
C PHE A 87 -10.35 -18.80 7.36
N ALA A 88 -11.20 -18.21 6.51
CA ALA A 88 -10.78 -17.30 5.46
C ALA A 88 -10.10 -16.06 6.06
N PHE A 89 -10.63 -15.50 7.15
CA PHE A 89 -10.03 -14.40 7.89
C PHE A 89 -8.61 -14.71 8.36
N ILE A 90 -8.40 -15.86 9.02
CA ILE A 90 -7.07 -16.25 9.53
C ILE A 90 -6.08 -16.46 8.39
N THR A 91 -6.48 -17.17 7.34
CA THR A 91 -5.56 -17.49 6.23
C THR A 91 -5.16 -16.24 5.46
N GLY A 92 -6.10 -15.34 5.12
CA GLY A 92 -5.80 -14.08 4.46
C GLY A 92 -4.81 -13.22 5.24
N GLY A 93 -4.98 -13.16 6.58
CA GLY A 93 -4.04 -12.47 7.46
C GLY A 93 -2.64 -13.12 7.48
N ILE A 94 -2.56 -14.45 7.52
CA ILE A 94 -1.28 -15.18 7.53
C ILE A 94 -0.51 -14.95 6.22
N TRP A 95 -1.16 -15.02 5.06
CA TRP A 95 -0.51 -14.78 3.78
C TRP A 95 0.00 -13.34 3.65
N SER A 96 -0.79 -12.35 4.08
CA SER A 96 -0.38 -10.95 4.14
C SER A 96 0.83 -10.74 5.07
N MET A 97 0.82 -11.37 6.24
CA MET A 97 1.94 -11.37 7.20
C MET A 97 3.22 -11.97 6.60
N LEU A 98 3.10 -13.10 5.89
CA LEU A 98 4.24 -13.74 5.22
C LEU A 98 4.83 -12.87 4.12
N ALA A 99 4.00 -12.18 3.34
CA ALA A 99 4.44 -11.24 2.32
C ALA A 99 5.32 -10.13 2.92
N GLY A 100 4.84 -9.47 3.99
CA GLY A 100 5.60 -8.46 4.71
C GLY A 100 6.90 -8.99 5.33
N LEU A 101 6.86 -10.19 5.93
CA LEU A 101 8.03 -10.83 6.54
C LEU A 101 9.14 -11.11 5.51
N VAL A 102 8.80 -11.66 4.35
CA VAL A 102 9.79 -11.95 3.29
C VAL A 102 10.38 -10.65 2.75
N GLY A 103 9.53 -9.64 2.51
CA GLY A 103 9.98 -8.32 2.04
C GLY A 103 10.98 -7.67 3.00
N MET A 104 10.66 -7.61 4.28
CA MET A 104 11.55 -7.04 5.29
C MET A 104 12.88 -7.80 5.41
N LYS A 105 12.84 -9.14 5.40
CA LYS A 105 14.07 -9.95 5.50
C LYS A 105 15.01 -9.72 4.33
N ILE A 106 14.50 -9.62 3.10
CA ILE A 106 15.35 -9.35 1.95
C ILE A 106 15.85 -7.91 1.95
N ALA A 107 15.03 -6.93 2.32
CA ALA A 107 15.42 -5.54 2.39
C ALA A 107 16.57 -5.32 3.38
N THR A 108 16.40 -5.74 4.64
CA THR A 108 17.45 -5.63 5.67
C THR A 108 18.74 -6.39 5.33
N SER A 109 18.64 -7.46 4.52
CA SER A 109 19.81 -8.17 4.00
C SER A 109 20.46 -7.45 2.82
N SER A 110 19.74 -6.55 2.15
CA SER A 110 20.19 -5.85 0.95
C SER A 110 20.83 -4.51 1.23
N ASN A 111 20.55 -3.86 2.36
CA ASN A 111 20.98 -2.49 2.67
C ASN A 111 22.51 -2.33 2.55
N ALA A 112 23.31 -3.08 3.31
CA ALA A 112 24.77 -3.01 3.22
C ALA A 112 25.31 -3.50 1.86
N ARG A 113 24.65 -4.50 1.26
CA ARG A 113 25.04 -4.99 -0.08
C ARG A 113 24.83 -3.92 -1.15
N THR A 114 23.80 -3.11 -1.01
CA THR A 114 23.51 -1.98 -1.92
C THR A 114 24.55 -0.88 -1.72
N ALA A 115 24.90 -0.52 -0.47
CA ALA A 115 25.96 0.43 -0.18
C ALA A 115 27.31 -0.04 -0.75
N GLN A 116 27.69 -1.31 -0.55
CA GLN A 116 28.89 -1.90 -1.12
C GLN A 116 28.88 -1.91 -2.64
N ALA A 117 27.74 -2.22 -3.28
CA ALA A 117 27.62 -2.19 -4.73
C ALA A 117 27.70 -0.75 -5.29
N ALA A 118 27.14 0.22 -4.57
CA ALA A 118 27.22 1.65 -4.91
C ALA A 118 28.65 2.19 -4.81
N SER A 119 29.50 1.63 -3.94
CA SER A 119 30.94 1.99 -3.89
C SER A 119 31.66 1.66 -5.21
N GLU A 120 31.19 0.65 -5.96
CA GLU A 120 31.75 0.30 -7.24
C GLU A 120 31.13 1.11 -8.40
N SER A 121 29.82 1.19 -8.48
CA SER A 121 29.11 2.03 -9.45
C SER A 121 27.61 2.24 -9.08
N LEU A 122 27.06 3.37 -9.53
CA LEU A 122 25.65 3.70 -9.34
C LEU A 122 24.71 2.60 -9.91
N ASN A 123 25.03 2.07 -11.08
CA ASN A 123 24.24 1.01 -11.70
C ASN A 123 24.30 -0.33 -10.95
N LYS A 124 25.43 -0.67 -10.31
CA LYS A 124 25.49 -1.87 -9.45
C LYS A 124 24.64 -1.71 -8.20
N GLY A 125 24.68 -0.54 -7.56
CA GLY A 125 23.78 -0.20 -6.45
C GLY A 125 22.32 -0.37 -6.82
N LEU A 126 21.88 0.24 -7.94
CA LEU A 126 20.51 0.08 -8.44
C LEU A 126 20.14 -1.39 -8.67
N ARG A 127 21.02 -2.18 -9.27
CA ARG A 127 20.74 -3.60 -9.54
C ARG A 127 20.52 -4.41 -8.27
N VAL A 128 21.26 -4.15 -7.20
CA VAL A 128 21.08 -4.86 -5.93
C VAL A 128 19.77 -4.43 -5.27
N ALA A 129 19.52 -3.13 -5.15
CA ALA A 129 18.30 -2.59 -4.55
C ALA A 129 17.05 -3.01 -5.34
N PHE A 130 17.06 -2.90 -6.67
CA PHE A 130 15.94 -3.36 -7.53
C PHE A 130 15.73 -4.87 -7.48
N SER A 131 16.80 -5.68 -7.37
CA SER A 131 16.65 -7.13 -7.18
C SER A 131 16.01 -7.45 -5.83
N SER A 132 16.32 -6.70 -4.77
CA SER A 132 15.65 -6.79 -3.47
C SER A 132 14.16 -6.45 -3.58
N GLY A 133 13.84 -5.32 -4.19
CA GLY A 133 12.45 -4.93 -4.46
C GLY A 133 11.70 -5.97 -5.30
N SER A 134 12.38 -6.59 -6.27
CA SER A 134 11.79 -7.68 -7.08
C SER A 134 11.43 -8.90 -6.24
N VAL A 135 12.24 -9.28 -5.25
CA VAL A 135 11.86 -10.37 -4.31
C VAL A 135 10.55 -10.05 -3.64
N MET A 136 10.41 -8.81 -3.14
CA MET A 136 9.19 -8.35 -2.50
C MET A 136 7.99 -8.41 -3.45
N GLY A 137 8.09 -7.77 -4.61
CA GLY A 137 7.00 -7.67 -5.59
C GLY A 137 6.50 -9.03 -6.05
N PHE A 138 7.40 -9.95 -6.41
CA PHE A 138 7.01 -11.28 -6.87
C PHE A 138 6.58 -12.23 -5.74
N THR A 139 7.03 -12.00 -4.51
CA THR A 139 6.49 -12.71 -3.34
C THR A 139 5.04 -12.33 -3.09
N VAL A 140 4.70 -11.05 -3.12
CA VAL A 140 3.33 -10.55 -2.90
C VAL A 140 2.36 -11.15 -3.91
N VAL A 141 2.66 -11.02 -5.22
CA VAL A 141 1.75 -11.54 -6.26
C VAL A 141 1.72 -13.07 -6.29
N GLY A 142 2.83 -13.73 -5.98
CA GLY A 142 2.91 -15.20 -5.91
C GLY A 142 2.09 -15.77 -4.75
N LEU A 143 2.22 -15.21 -3.55
CA LEU A 143 1.44 -15.64 -2.37
C LEU A 143 -0.05 -15.32 -2.56
N GLY A 144 -0.39 -14.17 -3.13
CA GLY A 144 -1.78 -13.81 -3.43
C GLY A 144 -2.43 -14.79 -4.40
N MET A 145 -1.75 -15.16 -5.48
CA MET A 145 -2.25 -16.16 -6.43
C MET A 145 -2.36 -17.54 -5.80
N LEU A 146 -1.44 -17.91 -4.93
CA LEU A 146 -1.48 -19.19 -4.21
C LEU A 146 -2.67 -19.26 -3.27
N ASP A 147 -2.91 -18.23 -2.47
CA ASP A 147 -4.04 -18.12 -1.53
C ASP A 147 -5.38 -18.26 -2.25
N ILE A 148 -5.61 -17.44 -3.28
CA ILE A 148 -6.84 -17.48 -4.09
C ILE A 148 -7.06 -18.87 -4.70
N THR A 149 -6.00 -19.48 -5.23
CA THR A 149 -6.06 -20.80 -5.87
C THR A 149 -6.40 -21.90 -4.86
N ILE A 150 -5.77 -21.89 -3.69
CA ILE A 150 -6.03 -22.85 -2.60
C ILE A 150 -7.50 -22.75 -2.16
N TRP A 151 -8.00 -21.52 -1.89
CA TRP A 151 -9.38 -21.32 -1.47
C TRP A 151 -10.38 -21.75 -2.54
N PHE A 152 -10.12 -21.43 -3.81
CA PHE A 152 -10.99 -21.86 -4.92
C PHE A 152 -11.12 -23.39 -4.95
N PHE A 153 -9.99 -24.12 -4.93
CA PHE A 153 -10.01 -25.58 -4.99
C PHE A 153 -10.58 -26.23 -3.71
N LEU A 154 -10.31 -25.65 -2.55
CA LEU A 154 -10.86 -26.12 -1.28
C LEU A 154 -12.38 -26.03 -1.28
N LEU A 155 -12.95 -24.88 -1.63
CA LEU A 155 -14.40 -24.66 -1.66
C LEU A 155 -15.07 -25.52 -2.74
N ARG A 156 -14.47 -25.57 -3.92
CA ARG A 156 -15.05 -26.28 -5.07
C ARG A 156 -15.02 -27.79 -4.92
N TYR A 157 -13.89 -28.37 -4.53
CA TYR A 157 -13.70 -29.82 -4.55
C TYR A 157 -13.79 -30.48 -3.18
N ALA A 158 -13.34 -29.83 -2.10
CA ALA A 158 -13.44 -30.44 -0.78
C ALA A 158 -14.81 -30.20 -0.15
N PHE A 159 -15.44 -29.05 -0.40
CA PHE A 159 -16.74 -28.69 0.17
C PHE A 159 -17.89 -28.75 -0.84
N GLY A 160 -17.63 -28.98 -2.13
CA GLY A 160 -18.65 -29.20 -3.16
C GLY A 160 -19.50 -27.97 -3.47
N ILE A 161 -18.95 -26.76 -3.34
CA ILE A 161 -19.67 -25.52 -3.66
C ILE A 161 -19.64 -25.30 -5.15
N ASP A 162 -20.74 -25.56 -5.83
CA ASP A 162 -20.88 -25.49 -7.29
C ASP A 162 -21.43 -24.16 -7.79
N ASP A 163 -22.10 -23.39 -6.94
CA ASP A 163 -22.68 -22.10 -7.28
C ASP A 163 -21.60 -21.00 -7.30
N PRO A 164 -21.40 -20.31 -8.46
CA PRO A 164 -20.42 -19.23 -8.56
C PRO A 164 -20.71 -18.05 -7.62
N VAL A 165 -21.98 -17.72 -7.36
CA VAL A 165 -22.38 -16.62 -6.48
C VAL A 165 -21.94 -16.92 -5.05
N GLN A 166 -22.29 -18.10 -4.54
CA GLN A 166 -21.91 -18.54 -3.21
C GLN A 166 -20.39 -18.60 -3.05
N LEU A 167 -19.69 -19.15 -4.06
CA LEU A 167 -18.22 -19.27 -4.05
C LEU A 167 -17.55 -17.89 -4.03
N GLY A 168 -18.00 -16.97 -4.88
CA GLY A 168 -17.48 -15.59 -4.91
C GLY A 168 -17.69 -14.87 -3.58
N ASN A 169 -18.88 -14.95 -3.00
CA ASN A 169 -19.21 -14.30 -1.73
C ASN A 169 -18.38 -14.84 -0.55
N ILE A 170 -18.09 -16.15 -0.52
CA ILE A 170 -17.22 -16.74 0.52
C ILE A 170 -15.78 -16.29 0.33
N MET A 171 -15.29 -16.27 -0.91
CA MET A 171 -13.90 -15.92 -1.18
C MET A 171 -13.58 -14.44 -0.85
N VAL A 172 -14.52 -13.51 -1.08
CA VAL A 172 -14.33 -12.08 -0.69
C VAL A 172 -14.03 -11.92 0.81
N MET A 173 -14.54 -12.82 1.66
CA MET A 173 -14.33 -12.76 3.11
C MET A 173 -12.87 -13.00 3.53
N ASN A 174 -12.05 -13.64 2.68
CA ASN A 174 -10.60 -13.74 2.88
C ASN A 174 -9.93 -12.36 2.90
N GLY A 175 -10.42 -11.43 2.09
CA GLY A 175 -9.92 -10.06 2.03
C GLY A 175 -9.97 -9.34 3.38
N MET A 176 -10.92 -9.65 4.28
CA MET A 176 -10.98 -9.01 5.60
C MET A 176 -9.71 -9.32 6.44
N GLY A 177 -9.23 -10.55 6.44
CA GLY A 177 -8.02 -10.93 7.17
C GLY A 177 -6.77 -10.23 6.62
N ALA A 178 -6.66 -10.17 5.29
CA ALA A 178 -5.59 -9.43 4.63
C ALA A 178 -5.64 -7.93 4.95
N SER A 179 -6.82 -7.30 4.91
CA SER A 179 -7.01 -5.89 5.25
C SER A 179 -6.67 -5.58 6.72
N PHE A 180 -7.04 -6.47 7.63
CA PHE A 180 -6.66 -6.35 9.05
C PHE A 180 -5.14 -6.36 9.22
N MET A 181 -4.47 -7.35 8.64
CA MET A 181 -3.01 -7.42 8.74
C MET A 181 -2.34 -6.21 8.10
N ALA A 182 -2.80 -5.79 6.93
CA ALA A 182 -2.30 -4.62 6.22
C ALA A 182 -2.43 -3.35 7.08
N LEU A 183 -3.59 -3.15 7.73
CA LEU A 183 -3.81 -1.99 8.61
C LEU A 183 -2.81 -1.95 9.76
N PHE A 184 -2.67 -3.06 10.50
CA PHE A 184 -1.73 -3.13 11.62
C PHE A 184 -0.28 -2.97 11.15
N ALA A 185 0.10 -3.58 10.03
CA ALA A 185 1.45 -3.46 9.48
C ALA A 185 1.74 -2.03 9.01
N ARG A 186 0.81 -1.40 8.29
CA ARG A 186 1.00 -0.06 7.72
C ARG A 186 0.92 1.05 8.76
N VAL A 187 -0.10 1.03 9.63
CA VAL A 187 -0.24 2.03 10.71
C VAL A 187 0.87 1.87 11.74
N GLY A 188 1.11 0.64 12.21
CA GLY A 188 2.16 0.40 13.21
C GLY A 188 3.57 0.66 12.66
N GLY A 189 3.86 0.20 11.43
CA GLY A 189 5.12 0.46 10.74
C GLY A 189 5.32 1.95 10.50
N GLY A 190 4.32 2.66 9.96
CA GLY A 190 4.40 4.09 9.69
C GLY A 190 4.58 4.94 10.96
N ILE A 191 3.89 4.60 12.06
CA ILE A 191 4.12 5.27 13.36
C ILE A 191 5.55 5.04 13.85
N TYR A 192 6.06 3.81 13.73
CA TYR A 192 7.42 3.48 14.13
C TYR A 192 8.44 4.29 13.33
N THR A 193 8.38 4.21 12.00
CA THR A 193 9.31 4.88 11.08
C THR A 193 9.31 6.38 11.35
N LYS A 194 8.13 7.00 11.33
CA LYS A 194 8.07 8.46 11.44
C LYS A 194 8.27 8.98 12.85
N ALA A 195 8.12 8.16 13.88
CA ALA A 195 8.57 8.54 15.23
C ALA A 195 10.09 8.57 15.33
N ALA A 196 10.77 7.61 14.71
CA ALA A 196 12.24 7.57 14.68
C ALA A 196 12.81 8.72 13.85
N ASP A 197 12.33 8.90 12.62
CA ASP A 197 12.74 9.91 11.65
C ASP A 197 12.54 11.34 12.21
N VAL A 198 11.32 11.70 12.61
CA VAL A 198 11.02 13.01 13.22
C VAL A 198 11.86 13.25 14.49
N GLY A 199 12.05 12.21 15.30
CA GLY A 199 12.89 12.29 16.50
C GLY A 199 14.37 12.51 16.16
N ALA A 200 14.89 11.84 15.14
CA ALA A 200 16.25 12.00 14.64
C ALA A 200 16.47 13.39 14.04
N ASP A 201 15.54 13.84 13.20
CA ASP A 201 15.65 15.09 12.46
C ASP A 201 15.56 16.33 13.36
N LEU A 202 14.56 16.39 14.24
CA LEU A 202 14.38 17.56 15.11
C LEU A 202 15.57 17.76 16.03
N VAL A 203 16.07 16.71 16.65
CA VAL A 203 17.18 16.85 17.60
C VAL A 203 18.54 16.85 16.90
N GLY A 204 18.74 15.96 15.92
CA GLY A 204 20.01 15.85 15.21
C GLY A 204 20.26 17.01 14.25
N LYS A 205 19.41 17.19 13.26
CA LYS A 205 19.60 18.21 12.20
C LYS A 205 19.30 19.62 12.66
N VAL A 206 18.16 19.83 13.38
CA VAL A 206 17.70 21.19 13.71
C VAL A 206 18.36 21.71 14.99
N GLU A 207 18.43 20.92 16.09
CA GLU A 207 18.96 21.36 17.37
C GLU A 207 20.48 21.20 17.47
N ALA A 208 21.01 20.01 17.17
CA ALA A 208 22.45 19.72 17.32
C ALA A 208 23.27 20.08 16.09
N GLY A 209 22.63 20.29 14.92
CA GLY A 209 23.31 20.66 13.68
C GLY A 209 24.24 19.58 13.13
N ILE A 210 24.00 18.31 13.46
CA ILE A 210 24.74 17.17 12.91
C ILE A 210 24.12 16.69 11.59
N PRO A 211 24.90 16.09 10.69
CA PRO A 211 24.38 15.56 9.43
C PRO A 211 23.28 14.50 9.62
N GLU A 212 22.52 14.27 8.56
CA GLU A 212 21.62 13.13 8.45
C GLU A 212 22.42 11.82 8.54
N ASP A 213 21.86 10.80 9.18
CA ASP A 213 22.50 9.49 9.39
C ASP A 213 23.83 9.53 10.18
N ASP A 214 24.11 10.62 10.89
CA ASP A 214 25.33 10.70 11.69
C ASP A 214 25.33 9.65 12.81
N PRO A 215 26.40 8.86 12.98
CA PRO A 215 26.46 7.81 14.00
C PRO A 215 26.35 8.32 15.43
N ARG A 216 26.52 9.62 15.67
CA ARG A 216 26.29 10.24 16.98
C ARG A 216 24.82 10.32 17.36
N ASN A 217 23.92 10.29 16.39
CA ASN A 217 22.49 10.38 16.67
C ASN A 217 21.93 9.02 17.14
N PRO A 218 21.41 8.93 18.39
CA PRO A 218 20.88 7.67 18.93
C PRO A 218 19.69 7.09 18.16
N ALA A 219 18.97 7.90 17.40
CA ALA A 219 17.79 7.48 16.67
C ALA A 219 18.08 6.93 15.27
N THR A 220 19.29 7.11 14.71
CA THR A 220 19.64 6.71 13.33
C THR A 220 19.39 5.22 13.05
N ILE A 221 19.75 4.31 13.96
CA ILE A 221 19.46 2.88 13.76
C ILE A 221 17.96 2.60 13.84
N ALA A 222 17.22 3.31 14.71
CA ALA A 222 15.77 3.16 14.78
C ALA A 222 15.09 3.63 13.50
N ASP A 223 15.58 4.71 12.90
CA ASP A 223 15.12 5.24 11.62
C ASP A 223 15.34 4.24 10.48
N ASN A 224 16.56 3.76 10.32
CA ASN A 224 16.88 2.70 9.34
C ASN A 224 16.08 1.40 9.55
N VAL A 225 15.76 1.02 10.78
CA VAL A 225 14.84 -0.08 11.09
C VAL A 225 13.44 0.26 10.62
N GLY A 226 13.00 1.49 10.83
CA GLY A 226 11.69 2.02 10.46
C GLY A 226 11.39 1.85 8.99
N ASP A 227 12.27 2.30 8.10
CA ASP A 227 12.10 2.20 6.64
C ASP A 227 11.86 0.75 6.19
N ASN A 228 12.62 -0.20 6.74
CA ASN A 228 12.42 -1.62 6.43
C ASN A 228 11.08 -2.15 6.96
N VAL A 229 10.61 -1.65 8.08
CA VAL A 229 9.37 -2.12 8.72
C VAL A 229 8.14 -1.43 8.13
N GLY A 230 8.16 -0.09 8.05
CA GLY A 230 7.05 0.73 7.57
C GLY A 230 6.88 0.66 6.06
N ASP A 231 7.95 0.98 5.34
CA ASP A 231 7.91 1.18 3.90
C ASP A 231 8.19 -0.09 3.09
N VAL A 232 8.75 -1.15 3.68
CA VAL A 232 8.82 -2.45 2.99
C VAL A 232 7.78 -3.42 3.53
N ALA A 233 7.82 -3.80 4.81
CA ALA A 233 6.91 -4.82 5.34
C ALA A 233 5.45 -4.34 5.36
N GLY A 234 5.19 -3.08 5.77
CA GLY A 234 3.85 -2.49 5.79
C GLY A 234 3.25 -2.35 4.40
N MET A 235 4.05 -1.87 3.43
CA MET A 235 3.62 -1.75 2.03
C MET A 235 3.35 -3.11 1.39
N GLY A 236 4.15 -4.12 1.69
CA GLY A 236 3.93 -5.46 1.18
C GLY A 236 2.62 -6.08 1.64
N ALA A 237 2.25 -5.88 2.88
CA ALA A 237 0.96 -6.33 3.41
C ALA A 237 -0.21 -5.58 2.76
N ASP A 238 -0.09 -4.25 2.55
CA ASP A 238 -1.10 -3.42 1.89
C ASP A 238 -1.31 -3.81 0.41
N LEU A 239 -0.24 -3.98 -0.34
CA LEU A 239 -0.34 -4.35 -1.75
C LEU A 239 -0.74 -5.81 -1.96
N TYR A 240 -0.42 -6.71 -1.03
CA TYR A 240 -1.00 -8.05 -0.99
C TYR A 240 -2.52 -7.97 -0.86
N GLU A 241 -3.01 -7.21 0.10
CA GLU A 241 -4.44 -6.99 0.33
C GLU A 241 -5.12 -6.37 -0.90
N SER A 242 -4.53 -5.34 -1.50
CA SER A 242 -5.05 -4.69 -2.70
C SER A 242 -5.18 -5.65 -3.88
N TYR A 243 -4.16 -6.48 -4.10
CA TYR A 243 -4.11 -7.46 -5.18
C TYR A 243 -5.15 -8.56 -5.02
N VAL A 244 -5.16 -9.21 -3.86
CA VAL A 244 -6.13 -10.27 -3.54
C VAL A 244 -7.55 -9.71 -3.50
N GLY A 245 -7.76 -8.59 -2.83
CA GLY A 245 -9.07 -7.95 -2.69
C GLY A 245 -9.70 -7.56 -4.03
N SER A 246 -8.91 -7.03 -4.97
CA SER A 246 -9.40 -6.67 -6.31
C SER A 246 -9.85 -7.90 -7.11
N ILE A 247 -9.08 -8.99 -7.07
CA ILE A 247 -9.41 -10.24 -7.75
C ILE A 247 -10.68 -10.84 -7.14
N LEU A 248 -10.77 -10.91 -5.81
CA LEU A 248 -11.90 -11.52 -5.11
C LEU A 248 -13.18 -10.69 -5.25
N ALA A 249 -13.10 -9.36 -5.20
CA ALA A 249 -14.25 -8.48 -5.49
C ALA A 249 -14.77 -8.70 -6.91
N THR A 250 -13.87 -8.84 -7.89
CA THR A 250 -14.23 -9.14 -9.28
C THR A 250 -14.87 -10.55 -9.42
N PHE A 251 -14.45 -11.53 -8.62
CA PHE A 251 -15.07 -12.85 -8.55
C PHE A 251 -16.54 -12.75 -8.16
N ALA A 252 -16.84 -12.05 -7.07
CA ALA A 252 -18.22 -11.86 -6.63
C ALA A 252 -19.09 -11.19 -7.70
N LEU A 253 -18.57 -10.16 -8.36
CA LEU A 253 -19.28 -9.44 -9.42
C LEU A 253 -19.45 -10.26 -10.71
N SER A 254 -18.55 -11.22 -11.00
CA SER A 254 -18.65 -12.05 -12.20
C SER A 254 -19.88 -12.93 -12.23
N ALA A 255 -20.27 -13.43 -11.08
CA ALA A 255 -21.40 -14.33 -10.93
C ALA A 255 -22.73 -13.58 -11.15
N VAL A 256 -22.92 -12.44 -10.46
CA VAL A 256 -24.12 -11.60 -10.59
C VAL A 256 -24.20 -10.87 -11.94
N GLY A 257 -23.07 -10.64 -12.61
CA GLY A 257 -22.97 -10.09 -13.97
C GLY A 257 -23.21 -11.11 -15.08
N GLY A 258 -23.54 -12.36 -14.75
CA GLY A 258 -23.85 -13.40 -15.74
C GLY A 258 -22.62 -14.01 -16.45
N TYR A 259 -21.41 -13.71 -16.01
CA TYR A 259 -20.16 -14.28 -16.58
C TYR A 259 -19.75 -15.61 -15.94
N GLY A 260 -20.29 -15.93 -14.74
CA GLY A 260 -20.04 -17.18 -14.03
C GLY A 260 -18.55 -17.51 -13.85
N PHE A 261 -18.19 -18.77 -14.00
CA PHE A 261 -16.79 -19.22 -13.84
C PHE A 261 -15.82 -18.64 -14.88
N ALA A 262 -16.28 -18.26 -16.07
CA ALA A 262 -15.41 -17.59 -17.05
C ALA A 262 -14.99 -16.20 -16.59
N GLY A 263 -15.93 -15.47 -16.01
CA GLY A 263 -15.67 -14.16 -15.42
C GLY A 263 -14.78 -14.22 -14.15
N MET A 264 -14.85 -15.31 -13.37
CA MET A 264 -13.94 -15.55 -12.26
C MET A 264 -12.52 -15.92 -12.72
N LEU A 265 -12.42 -16.71 -13.79
CA LEU A 265 -11.12 -17.13 -14.34
C LEU A 265 -10.34 -15.96 -14.95
N LEU A 266 -11.03 -14.99 -15.56
CA LEU A 266 -10.40 -13.87 -16.26
C LEU A 266 -9.46 -13.03 -15.38
N PRO A 267 -9.85 -12.54 -14.19
CA PRO A 267 -8.96 -11.78 -13.33
C PRO A 267 -7.74 -12.60 -12.87
N MET A 268 -7.88 -13.91 -12.59
CA MET A 268 -6.75 -14.78 -12.28
C MET A 268 -5.80 -14.94 -13.48
N ALA A 269 -6.34 -15.20 -14.65
CA ALA A 269 -5.53 -15.37 -15.86
C ALA A 269 -4.81 -14.06 -16.23
N LEU A 270 -5.49 -12.90 -16.08
CA LEU A 270 -4.89 -11.58 -16.28
C LEU A 270 -3.75 -11.35 -15.28
N ALA A 271 -3.94 -11.71 -14.01
CA ALA A 271 -2.91 -11.63 -12.98
C ALA A 271 -1.68 -12.47 -13.31
N VAL A 272 -1.85 -13.70 -13.81
CA VAL A 272 -0.73 -14.56 -14.24
C VAL A 272 -0.02 -13.99 -15.46
N VAL A 273 -0.76 -13.49 -16.45
CA VAL A 273 -0.17 -12.77 -17.59
C VAL A 273 0.63 -11.58 -17.10
N GLY A 274 0.10 -10.80 -16.15
CA GLY A 274 0.79 -9.68 -15.54
C GLY A 274 2.08 -10.05 -14.82
N ILE A 275 2.12 -11.20 -14.12
CA ILE A 275 3.35 -11.75 -13.52
C ILE A 275 4.41 -12.00 -14.58
N ILE A 276 4.05 -12.66 -15.68
CA ILE A 276 4.98 -12.96 -16.79
C ILE A 276 5.49 -11.66 -17.44
N CYS A 277 4.59 -10.71 -17.71
CA CYS A 277 4.94 -9.40 -18.25
C CYS A 277 5.86 -8.60 -17.32
N SER A 278 5.60 -8.65 -16.01
CA SER A 278 6.45 -8.03 -14.99
C SER A 278 7.84 -8.65 -14.93
N ILE A 279 7.97 -9.97 -15.07
CA ILE A 279 9.28 -10.65 -15.17
C ILE A 279 10.04 -10.16 -16.40
N ILE A 280 9.39 -10.10 -17.56
CA ILE A 280 10.00 -9.59 -18.80
C ILE A 280 10.44 -8.14 -18.63
N GLY A 281 9.57 -7.28 -18.08
CA GLY A 281 9.88 -5.89 -17.79
C GLY A 281 11.08 -5.73 -16.84
N SER A 282 11.19 -6.57 -15.82
CA SER A 282 12.30 -6.55 -14.86
C SER A 282 13.66 -6.82 -15.51
N PHE A 283 13.71 -7.62 -16.56
CA PHE A 283 14.97 -7.85 -17.32
C PHE A 283 15.39 -6.64 -18.15
N LEU A 284 14.49 -5.71 -18.45
CA LEU A 284 14.77 -4.49 -19.20
C LEU A 284 15.29 -3.35 -18.32
N VAL A 285 15.20 -3.47 -17.01
CA VAL A 285 15.76 -2.50 -16.06
C VAL A 285 17.28 -2.63 -16.04
N LYS A 286 17.94 -1.93 -16.94
CA LYS A 286 19.41 -1.94 -17.12
C LYS A 286 19.88 -0.58 -17.62
N THR A 287 21.01 -0.12 -17.11
CA THR A 287 21.68 1.11 -17.59
C THR A 287 23.18 0.86 -17.78
N LYS A 288 23.86 1.87 -18.33
CA LYS A 288 25.33 1.93 -18.39
C LYS A 288 25.89 2.20 -17.00
N GLU A 289 27.15 1.83 -16.74
CA GLU A 289 27.76 1.98 -15.41
C GLU A 289 27.85 3.44 -14.91
N ASN A 290 28.08 4.38 -15.82
CA ASN A 290 28.16 5.82 -15.53
C ASN A 290 26.87 6.55 -15.99
N ALA A 291 25.70 5.96 -15.76
CA ALA A 291 24.43 6.56 -16.14
C ALA A 291 24.06 7.73 -15.20
N SER A 292 23.46 8.78 -15.77
CA SER A 292 22.85 9.83 -14.97
C SER A 292 21.58 9.34 -14.26
N GLN A 293 21.17 10.02 -13.18
CA GLN A 293 19.92 9.74 -12.47
C GLN A 293 18.72 9.70 -13.41
N GLN A 294 18.66 10.60 -14.38
CA GLN A 294 17.59 10.61 -15.41
C GLN A 294 17.60 9.34 -16.28
N ALA A 295 18.77 8.80 -16.61
CA ALA A 295 18.87 7.56 -17.37
C ALA A 295 18.43 6.33 -16.54
N LEU A 296 18.68 6.36 -15.24
CA LEU A 296 18.19 5.34 -14.30
C LEU A 296 16.65 5.36 -14.21
N LEU A 297 16.06 6.52 -14.02
CA LEU A 297 14.61 6.70 -13.99
C LEU A 297 13.96 6.23 -15.30
N LYS A 298 14.55 6.59 -16.44
CA LYS A 298 14.10 6.11 -17.75
C LYS A 298 14.16 4.60 -17.89
N SER A 299 15.17 3.95 -17.29
CA SER A 299 15.31 2.49 -17.30
C SER A 299 14.21 1.81 -16.48
N LEU A 300 13.92 2.30 -15.27
CA LEU A 300 12.82 1.80 -14.43
C LEU A 300 11.46 1.94 -15.14
N ARG A 301 11.18 3.12 -15.72
CA ARG A 301 9.98 3.37 -16.50
C ARG A 301 9.87 2.45 -17.73
N THR A 302 10.98 2.21 -18.42
CA THR A 302 10.99 1.31 -19.60
C THR A 302 10.54 -0.10 -19.18
N GLY A 303 11.03 -0.61 -18.05
CA GLY A 303 10.59 -1.90 -17.52
C GLY A 303 9.08 -1.92 -17.21
N THR A 304 8.59 -0.93 -16.46
CA THR A 304 7.20 -0.86 -16.04
C THR A 304 6.24 -0.67 -17.23
N TYR A 305 6.53 0.26 -18.15
CA TYR A 305 5.69 0.51 -19.32
C TYR A 305 5.70 -0.66 -20.29
N THR A 306 6.84 -1.34 -20.46
CA THR A 306 6.89 -2.55 -21.30
C THR A 306 6.01 -3.65 -20.70
N ALA A 307 6.05 -3.86 -19.39
CA ALA A 307 5.17 -4.82 -18.72
C ALA A 307 3.68 -4.46 -18.94
N ALA A 308 3.32 -3.18 -18.81
CA ALA A 308 1.95 -2.71 -19.03
C ALA A 308 1.48 -2.90 -20.47
N ILE A 309 2.33 -2.56 -21.46
CA ILE A 309 2.01 -2.75 -22.88
C ILE A 309 1.85 -4.24 -23.22
N LEU A 310 2.76 -5.10 -22.74
CA LEU A 310 2.64 -6.54 -22.94
C LEU A 310 1.39 -7.11 -22.29
N ALA A 311 1.04 -6.68 -21.07
CA ALA A 311 -0.18 -7.07 -20.39
C ALA A 311 -1.42 -6.63 -21.18
N ALA A 312 -1.44 -5.40 -21.72
CA ALA A 312 -2.51 -4.91 -22.57
C ALA A 312 -2.68 -5.75 -23.85
N VAL A 313 -1.58 -6.07 -24.53
CA VAL A 313 -1.62 -6.90 -25.75
C VAL A 313 -2.13 -8.31 -25.46
N LEU A 314 -1.65 -8.95 -24.38
CA LEU A 314 -2.03 -10.31 -24.02
C LEU A 314 -3.43 -10.42 -23.40
N ALA A 315 -3.94 -9.34 -22.80
CA ALA A 315 -5.30 -9.31 -22.28
C ALA A 315 -6.37 -9.43 -23.39
N ALA A 316 -6.11 -8.93 -24.61
CA ALA A 316 -7.06 -8.99 -25.71
C ALA A 316 -7.46 -10.45 -26.06
N PRO A 317 -6.53 -11.35 -26.47
CA PRO A 317 -6.90 -12.73 -26.78
C PRO A 317 -7.49 -13.45 -25.56
N LEU A 318 -7.04 -13.13 -24.34
CA LEU A 318 -7.57 -13.72 -23.12
C LEU A 318 -9.06 -13.42 -22.92
N CYS A 319 -9.46 -12.16 -23.08
CA CYS A 319 -10.86 -11.74 -23.00
C CYS A 319 -11.74 -12.43 -24.05
N PHE A 320 -11.25 -12.53 -25.28
CA PHE A 320 -12.00 -13.20 -26.37
C PHE A 320 -12.14 -14.70 -26.15
N LEU A 321 -11.09 -15.36 -25.68
CA LEU A 321 -11.10 -16.81 -25.42
C LEU A 321 -12.07 -17.18 -24.30
N LEU A 322 -12.18 -16.35 -23.24
CA LEU A 322 -12.98 -16.66 -22.07
C LEU A 322 -14.42 -16.13 -22.18
N LEU A 323 -14.62 -14.94 -22.73
CA LEU A 323 -15.94 -14.27 -22.73
C LEU A 323 -16.55 -14.09 -24.14
N GLY A 324 -15.87 -14.53 -25.19
CA GLY A 324 -16.35 -14.39 -26.56
C GLY A 324 -16.59 -12.93 -26.96
N LYS A 325 -17.73 -12.61 -27.56
CA LYS A 325 -18.05 -11.24 -28.02
C LYS A 325 -18.16 -10.22 -26.87
N ALA A 326 -18.61 -10.65 -25.70
CA ALA A 326 -18.67 -9.79 -24.50
C ALA A 326 -17.26 -9.39 -24.01
N GLY A 327 -16.25 -10.17 -24.33
CA GLY A 327 -14.85 -9.89 -23.99
C GLY A 327 -14.32 -8.56 -24.54
N TRP A 328 -14.92 -8.00 -25.60
CA TRP A 328 -14.47 -6.72 -26.16
C TRP A 328 -14.66 -5.56 -25.18
N GLY A 329 -15.83 -5.45 -24.60
CA GLY A 329 -16.09 -4.39 -23.61
C GLY A 329 -15.28 -4.57 -22.33
N VAL A 330 -15.11 -5.81 -21.88
CA VAL A 330 -14.28 -6.14 -20.72
C VAL A 330 -12.79 -5.85 -20.98
N TYR A 331 -12.32 -6.09 -22.20
CA TYR A 331 -10.96 -5.70 -22.61
C TYR A 331 -10.75 -4.19 -22.54
N VAL A 332 -11.71 -3.39 -23.02
CA VAL A 332 -11.66 -1.92 -22.88
C VAL A 332 -11.58 -1.51 -21.41
N ALA A 333 -12.33 -2.17 -20.54
CA ALA A 333 -12.27 -1.91 -19.09
C ALA A 333 -10.88 -2.20 -18.51
N ILE A 334 -10.23 -3.31 -18.90
CA ILE A 334 -8.85 -3.64 -18.50
C ILE A 334 -7.87 -2.55 -18.98
N LEU A 335 -8.01 -2.11 -20.23
CA LEU A 335 -7.18 -1.02 -20.77
C LEU A 335 -7.37 0.29 -19.99
N CYS A 336 -8.60 0.63 -19.60
CA CYS A 336 -8.87 1.80 -18.77
C CYS A 336 -8.15 1.71 -17.42
N GLY A 337 -8.12 0.53 -16.80
CA GLY A 337 -7.35 0.28 -15.57
C GLY A 337 -5.85 0.49 -15.77
N LEU A 338 -5.26 -0.16 -16.78
CA LEU A 338 -3.83 -0.04 -17.10
C LEU A 338 -3.42 1.41 -17.42
N ILE A 339 -4.18 2.07 -18.30
CA ILE A 339 -3.91 3.47 -18.68
C ILE A 339 -4.13 4.40 -17.49
N GLY A 340 -5.20 4.17 -16.71
CA GLY A 340 -5.49 4.93 -15.50
C GLY A 340 -4.37 4.85 -14.48
N GLY A 341 -3.82 3.65 -14.24
CA GLY A 341 -2.68 3.46 -13.35
C GLY A 341 -1.42 4.19 -13.82
N CYS A 342 -1.08 4.08 -15.11
CA CYS A 342 0.04 4.81 -15.70
C CYS A 342 -0.16 6.34 -15.63
N ALA A 343 -1.39 6.82 -15.88
CA ALA A 343 -1.71 8.24 -15.82
C ALA A 343 -1.63 8.80 -14.38
N ILE A 344 -2.18 8.08 -13.40
CA ILE A 344 -2.06 8.46 -11.98
C ILE A 344 -0.59 8.53 -11.58
N GLY A 345 0.20 7.51 -11.94
CA GLY A 345 1.64 7.49 -11.67
C GLY A 345 2.36 8.70 -12.26
N TYR A 346 2.09 9.03 -13.54
CA TYR A 346 2.67 10.19 -14.20
C TYR A 346 2.30 11.52 -13.52
N PHE A 347 1.02 11.73 -13.16
CA PHE A 347 0.61 12.96 -12.51
C PHE A 347 1.08 13.04 -11.05
N THR A 348 1.18 11.91 -10.34
CA THR A 348 1.81 11.89 -9.01
C THR A 348 3.26 12.34 -9.12
N GLU A 349 4.02 11.80 -10.06
CA GLU A 349 5.39 12.23 -10.33
C GLU A 349 5.47 13.72 -10.70
N TYR A 350 4.56 14.20 -11.54
CA TYR A 350 4.52 15.63 -11.93
C TYR A 350 4.37 16.56 -10.71
N TYR A 351 3.59 16.17 -9.72
CA TYR A 351 3.36 16.98 -8.52
C TYR A 351 4.42 16.77 -7.42
N THR A 352 5.14 15.66 -7.43
CA THR A 352 6.06 15.32 -6.32
C THR A 352 7.54 15.36 -6.69
N SER A 353 7.91 15.21 -7.97
CA SER A 353 9.32 15.18 -8.37
C SER A 353 9.94 16.57 -8.47
N ASP A 354 11.17 16.69 -8.03
CA ASP A 354 12.02 17.88 -8.12
C ASP A 354 12.35 18.34 -9.54
N THR A 355 12.17 17.45 -10.53
CA THR A 355 12.36 17.77 -11.96
C THR A 355 11.27 18.65 -12.53
N TYR A 356 10.12 18.78 -11.85
CA TYR A 356 8.97 19.55 -12.33
C TYR A 356 8.72 20.82 -11.53
N LYS A 357 8.11 21.80 -12.19
CA LYS A 357 7.81 23.12 -11.62
C LYS A 357 7.07 23.11 -10.27
N PRO A 358 6.03 22.27 -10.04
CA PRO A 358 5.29 22.34 -8.77
C PRO A 358 6.19 22.19 -7.55
N THR A 359 7.11 21.22 -7.56
CA THR A 359 8.05 20.98 -6.46
C THR A 359 9.13 22.06 -6.40
N GLN A 360 9.60 22.56 -7.55
CA GLN A 360 10.57 23.66 -7.59
C GLN A 360 9.98 24.98 -7.04
N GLU A 361 8.72 25.28 -7.38
CA GLU A 361 7.98 26.42 -6.82
C GLU A 361 7.76 26.28 -5.31
N LEU A 362 7.52 25.04 -4.84
CA LEU A 362 7.42 24.75 -3.42
C LEU A 362 8.77 24.96 -2.72
N ALA A 363 9.88 24.54 -3.31
CA ALA A 363 11.22 24.80 -2.79
C ALA A 363 11.51 26.30 -2.70
N ALA A 364 11.13 27.09 -3.72
CA ALA A 364 11.27 28.55 -3.70
C ALA A 364 10.48 29.23 -2.57
N ALA A 365 9.35 28.64 -2.12
CA ALA A 365 8.59 29.16 -1.00
C ALA A 365 9.37 29.13 0.33
N SER A 366 10.42 28.31 0.45
CA SER A 366 11.31 28.30 1.61
C SER A 366 12.08 29.60 1.84
N GLU A 367 12.24 30.43 0.79
CA GLU A 367 12.91 31.75 0.87
C GLU A 367 12.19 32.71 1.84
N THR A 368 10.90 32.52 2.02
CA THR A 368 10.08 33.33 2.92
C THR A 368 9.83 32.66 4.28
N GLY A 369 10.33 31.45 4.48
CA GLY A 369 10.32 30.74 5.76
C GLY A 369 9.45 29.51 5.82
N SER A 370 9.43 28.86 7.00
CA SER A 370 8.74 27.56 7.20
C SER A 370 7.21 27.65 7.00
N ALA A 371 6.57 28.75 7.38
CA ALA A 371 5.12 28.88 7.24
C ALA A 371 4.66 28.84 5.77
N THR A 372 5.39 29.48 4.89
CA THR A 372 5.06 29.55 3.45
C THR A 372 5.28 28.22 2.74
N ILE A 373 6.33 27.48 3.08
CA ILE A 373 6.54 26.15 2.51
C ILE A 373 5.48 25.15 2.98
N ILE A 374 5.04 25.23 4.25
CA ILE A 374 3.94 24.41 4.77
C ILE A 374 2.63 24.71 4.00
N ILE A 375 2.24 25.97 3.88
CA ILE A 375 1.04 26.38 3.14
C ILE A 375 1.16 25.97 1.66
N GLY A 376 2.34 26.15 1.06
CA GLY A 376 2.63 25.76 -0.32
C GLY A 376 2.40 24.28 -0.58
N GLY A 377 2.90 23.38 0.28
CA GLY A 377 2.73 21.95 0.15
C GLY A 377 1.28 21.49 0.36
N ILE A 378 0.56 22.07 1.33
CA ILE A 378 -0.88 21.83 1.50
C ILE A 378 -1.62 22.23 0.21
N SER A 379 -1.35 23.41 -0.33
CA SER A 379 -1.98 23.88 -1.56
C SER A 379 -1.67 22.97 -2.76
N LEU A 380 -0.41 22.54 -2.91
CA LEU A 380 0.03 21.63 -3.96
C LEU A 380 -0.67 20.28 -3.86
N GLY A 381 -0.68 19.68 -2.66
CA GLY A 381 -1.36 18.41 -2.41
C GLY A 381 -2.86 18.49 -2.73
N LEU A 382 -3.56 19.54 -2.30
CA LEU A 382 -4.97 19.77 -2.64
C LEU A 382 -5.19 19.88 -4.15
N LYS A 383 -4.34 20.61 -4.88
CA LYS A 383 -4.41 20.72 -6.34
C LYS A 383 -4.19 19.38 -7.03
N SER A 384 -3.31 18.54 -6.52
CA SER A 384 -2.98 17.24 -7.12
C SER A 384 -4.16 16.25 -7.12
N THR A 385 -5.14 16.42 -6.23
CA THR A 385 -6.35 15.60 -6.19
C THR A 385 -7.18 15.72 -7.47
N LEU A 386 -7.17 16.88 -8.13
CA LEU A 386 -7.95 17.14 -9.35
C LEU A 386 -7.67 16.10 -10.45
N THR A 387 -6.41 15.88 -10.76
CA THR A 387 -6.01 14.97 -11.85
C THR A 387 -6.34 13.51 -11.52
N SER A 388 -6.01 13.08 -10.32
CA SER A 388 -6.26 11.70 -9.86
C SER A 388 -7.76 11.38 -9.81
N ILE A 389 -8.59 12.29 -9.30
CA ILE A 389 -10.05 12.12 -9.26
C ILE A 389 -10.63 12.05 -10.67
N LEU A 390 -10.22 12.94 -11.59
CA LEU A 390 -10.72 12.92 -12.97
C LEU A 390 -10.32 11.63 -13.71
N ILE A 391 -9.10 11.11 -13.50
CA ILE A 391 -8.66 9.86 -14.11
C ILE A 391 -9.50 8.69 -13.59
N VAL A 392 -9.71 8.58 -12.27
CA VAL A 392 -10.52 7.50 -11.69
C VAL A 392 -11.98 7.63 -12.12
N ALA A 393 -12.55 8.84 -12.13
CA ALA A 393 -13.92 9.05 -12.60
C ALA A 393 -14.10 8.64 -14.07
N ALA A 394 -13.15 8.99 -14.93
CA ALA A 394 -13.15 8.55 -16.32
C ALA A 394 -13.02 7.03 -16.44
N ALA A 395 -12.09 6.42 -15.68
CA ALA A 395 -11.92 4.97 -15.67
C ALA A 395 -13.20 4.24 -15.24
N VAL A 396 -13.86 4.71 -14.18
CA VAL A 396 -15.14 4.17 -13.71
C VAL A 396 -16.21 4.23 -14.80
N LEU A 397 -16.44 5.41 -15.39
CA LEU A 397 -17.49 5.59 -16.39
C LEU A 397 -17.22 4.78 -17.67
N ILE A 398 -16.00 4.85 -18.19
CA ILE A 398 -15.63 4.13 -19.42
C ILE A 398 -15.72 2.62 -19.20
N SER A 399 -15.14 2.11 -18.10
CA SER A 399 -15.17 0.67 -17.79
C SER A 399 -16.59 0.16 -17.60
N TYR A 400 -17.45 0.94 -16.92
CA TYR A 400 -18.84 0.59 -16.68
C TYR A 400 -19.62 0.44 -17.99
N PHE A 401 -19.62 1.46 -18.84
CA PHE A 401 -20.38 1.44 -20.07
C PHE A 401 -19.78 0.50 -21.13
N ALA A 402 -18.45 0.40 -21.22
CA ALA A 402 -17.78 -0.52 -22.14
C ALA A 402 -18.11 -1.97 -21.84
N ALA A 403 -18.17 -2.37 -20.56
CA ALA A 403 -18.54 -3.72 -20.16
C ALA A 403 -20.05 -4.05 -20.36
N GLY A 404 -20.84 -3.11 -20.85
CA GLY A 404 -22.27 -3.30 -21.11
C GLY A 404 -23.18 -2.77 -20.00
N GLY A 405 -22.66 -1.89 -19.14
CA GLY A 405 -23.44 -1.23 -18.10
C GLY A 405 -24.60 -0.40 -18.66
N SER A 406 -25.75 -0.46 -18.02
CA SER A 406 -26.97 0.26 -18.38
C SER A 406 -27.22 1.46 -17.46
N LYS A 407 -27.95 2.46 -17.98
CA LYS A 407 -28.52 3.55 -17.16
C LYS A 407 -29.66 3.05 -16.26
N THR A 408 -30.31 1.95 -16.62
CA THR A 408 -31.35 1.32 -15.82
C THR A 408 -30.69 0.44 -14.77
N ILE A 409 -30.75 0.87 -13.53
CA ILE A 409 -30.08 0.22 -12.38
C ILE A 409 -30.93 -0.95 -11.88
N VAL A 410 -32.22 -0.71 -11.69
CA VAL A 410 -33.18 -1.69 -11.17
C VAL A 410 -34.24 -1.99 -12.22
N ASP A 411 -34.80 -3.20 -12.20
CA ASP A 411 -35.93 -3.61 -13.00
C ASP A 411 -37.27 -3.15 -12.38
N GLY A 412 -38.40 -3.52 -13.03
CA GLY A 412 -39.73 -3.19 -12.52
C GLY A 412 -40.11 -3.88 -11.20
N ALA A 413 -39.34 -4.88 -10.76
CA ALA A 413 -39.49 -5.58 -9.50
C ALA A 413 -38.53 -5.07 -8.40
N GLY A 414 -37.66 -4.09 -8.72
CA GLY A 414 -36.70 -3.52 -7.77
C GLY A 414 -35.37 -4.25 -7.67
N HIS A 415 -35.14 -5.28 -8.47
CA HIS A 415 -33.86 -6.01 -8.50
C HIS A 415 -32.85 -5.33 -9.45
N PHE A 416 -31.55 -5.45 -9.14
CA PHE A 416 -30.50 -4.95 -10.03
C PHE A 416 -30.53 -5.67 -11.38
N THR A 417 -30.44 -4.90 -12.45
CA THR A 417 -30.40 -5.46 -13.81
C THR A 417 -29.07 -6.17 -14.08
N GLU A 418 -29.09 -7.24 -14.88
CA GLU A 418 -27.86 -7.92 -15.31
C GLU A 418 -26.89 -6.95 -16.02
N ALA A 419 -27.41 -5.99 -16.79
CA ALA A 419 -26.60 -4.97 -17.45
C ALA A 419 -25.91 -4.04 -16.44
N PHE A 420 -26.58 -3.66 -15.35
CA PHE A 420 -25.96 -2.91 -14.27
C PHE A 420 -24.79 -3.70 -13.66
N ASN A 421 -25.02 -4.96 -13.31
CA ASN A 421 -23.98 -5.83 -12.73
C ASN A 421 -22.82 -6.09 -13.71
N LYS A 422 -23.06 -6.18 -15.03
CA LYS A 422 -21.98 -6.24 -16.05
C LYS A 422 -21.11 -4.99 -16.04
N GLY A 423 -21.70 -3.81 -15.92
CA GLY A 423 -20.97 -2.56 -15.80
C GLY A 423 -20.08 -2.53 -14.56
N LEU A 424 -20.59 -3.05 -13.44
CA LEU A 424 -19.85 -3.12 -12.18
C LEU A 424 -18.69 -4.13 -12.23
N TYR A 425 -18.91 -5.28 -12.89
CA TYR A 425 -17.83 -6.19 -13.22
C TYR A 425 -16.74 -5.50 -14.05
N GLY A 426 -17.13 -4.61 -14.99
CA GLY A 426 -16.20 -3.77 -15.74
C GLY A 426 -15.34 -2.89 -14.84
N ILE A 427 -15.90 -2.29 -13.79
CA ILE A 427 -15.12 -1.49 -12.82
C ILE A 427 -14.16 -2.39 -12.03
N GLY A 428 -14.63 -3.54 -11.54
CA GLY A 428 -13.81 -4.50 -10.80
C GLY A 428 -12.62 -4.99 -11.63
N ILE A 429 -12.87 -5.40 -12.88
CA ILE A 429 -11.79 -5.89 -13.77
C ILE A 429 -10.82 -4.78 -14.18
N ALA A 430 -11.25 -3.51 -14.24
CA ALA A 430 -10.35 -2.37 -14.43
C ALA A 430 -9.38 -2.22 -13.26
N GLY A 431 -9.87 -2.43 -12.02
CA GLY A 431 -9.01 -2.48 -10.82
C GLY A 431 -7.96 -3.59 -10.90
N VAL A 432 -8.36 -4.80 -11.33
CA VAL A 432 -7.41 -5.90 -11.58
C VAL A 432 -6.45 -5.58 -12.72
N GLY A 433 -6.94 -4.93 -13.79
CA GLY A 433 -6.12 -4.44 -14.90
C GLY A 433 -5.03 -3.50 -14.43
N MET A 434 -5.38 -2.53 -13.58
CA MET A 434 -4.44 -1.62 -12.95
C MET A 434 -3.37 -2.38 -12.16
N LEU A 435 -3.74 -3.36 -11.34
CA LEU A 435 -2.84 -4.15 -10.50
C LEU A 435 -2.14 -5.31 -11.25
N SER A 436 -2.43 -5.54 -12.53
CA SER A 436 -1.84 -6.66 -13.27
C SER A 436 -0.32 -6.62 -13.34
N THR A 437 0.29 -5.43 -13.37
CA THR A 437 1.74 -5.23 -13.37
C THR A 437 2.34 -5.04 -11.97
N LEU A 438 1.63 -5.38 -10.91
CA LEU A 438 2.04 -5.13 -9.53
C LEU A 438 3.42 -5.71 -9.21
N GLY A 439 3.79 -6.85 -9.77
CA GLY A 439 5.09 -7.48 -9.52
C GLY A 439 6.28 -6.55 -9.79
N ILE A 440 6.29 -5.86 -10.93
CA ILE A 440 7.36 -4.90 -11.27
C ILE A 440 7.11 -3.53 -10.62
N THR A 441 5.87 -3.09 -10.50
CA THR A 441 5.54 -1.80 -9.85
C THR A 441 5.98 -1.82 -8.39
N LEU A 442 5.67 -2.89 -7.65
CA LEU A 442 6.15 -3.04 -6.29
C LEU A 442 7.67 -3.22 -6.21
N ALA A 443 8.30 -3.83 -7.20
CA ALA A 443 9.76 -3.91 -7.25
C ALA A 443 10.41 -2.53 -7.38
N THR A 444 9.78 -1.61 -8.14
CA THR A 444 10.25 -0.23 -8.28
C THR A 444 9.90 0.66 -7.09
N ASP A 445 8.98 0.24 -6.23
CA ASP A 445 8.61 0.95 -5.01
C ASP A 445 9.50 0.49 -3.83
N ALA A 446 9.59 -0.82 -3.61
CA ALA A 446 10.33 -1.41 -2.49
C ALA A 446 11.86 -1.26 -2.58
N TYR A 447 12.43 -0.79 -3.69
CA TYR A 447 13.86 -0.54 -3.75
C TYR A 447 14.25 0.79 -3.05
N GLY A 448 13.34 1.76 -2.95
CA GLY A 448 13.60 3.07 -2.35
C GLY A 448 14.13 2.96 -0.91
N PRO A 449 13.39 2.34 0.01
CA PRO A 449 13.86 2.16 1.39
C PRO A 449 15.18 1.40 1.52
N VAL A 450 15.50 0.52 0.57
CA VAL A 450 16.81 -0.18 0.53
C VAL A 450 17.92 0.77 0.10
N ALA A 451 17.65 1.70 -0.80
CA ALA A 451 18.60 2.71 -1.24
C ALA A 451 18.87 3.75 -0.15
N ASP A 452 17.83 4.20 0.53
CA ASP A 452 17.90 5.13 1.66
C ASP A 452 18.74 4.53 2.79
N ASN A 453 18.40 3.36 3.27
CA ASN A 453 19.20 2.62 4.26
C ASN A 453 20.66 2.35 3.82
N ALA A 454 20.92 2.18 2.53
CA ALA A 454 22.28 2.05 2.02
C ALA A 454 23.05 3.38 2.17
N GLY A 455 22.38 4.52 2.02
CA GLY A 455 22.91 5.84 2.32
C GLY A 455 23.26 6.00 3.79
N GLY A 456 22.34 5.63 4.68
CA GLY A 456 22.58 5.66 6.12
C GLY A 456 23.76 4.78 6.54
N ILE A 457 23.87 3.57 5.98
CA ILE A 457 25.05 2.69 6.24
C ILE A 457 26.33 3.30 5.68
N ALA A 458 26.30 3.94 4.50
CA ALA A 458 27.47 4.57 3.92
C ALA A 458 27.98 5.72 4.81
N GLU A 459 27.09 6.58 5.31
CA GLU A 459 27.41 7.67 6.22
C GLU A 459 27.95 7.13 7.55
N MET A 460 27.20 6.28 8.24
CA MET A 460 27.61 5.71 9.52
C MET A 460 28.93 4.92 9.45
N ALA A 461 29.19 4.25 8.32
CA ALA A 461 30.44 3.51 8.11
C ALA A 461 31.61 4.42 7.78
N GLY A 462 31.37 5.67 7.41
CA GLY A 462 32.40 6.63 7.00
C GLY A 462 33.00 6.27 5.64
N LEU A 463 32.15 5.86 4.68
CA LEU A 463 32.58 5.61 3.31
C LEU A 463 32.94 6.92 2.60
N PRO A 464 33.70 6.88 1.47
CA PRO A 464 34.02 8.08 0.71
C PRO A 464 32.75 8.84 0.28
N GLU A 465 32.81 10.17 0.25
CA GLU A 465 31.69 11.07 -0.11
C GLU A 465 31.03 10.69 -1.45
N GLU A 466 31.82 10.25 -2.42
CA GLU A 466 31.32 9.75 -3.73
C GLU A 466 30.32 8.57 -3.59
N VAL A 467 30.46 7.75 -2.56
CA VAL A 467 29.55 6.64 -2.30
C VAL A 467 28.22 7.19 -1.76
N ARG A 468 28.29 8.16 -0.86
CA ARG A 468 27.10 8.86 -0.33
C ARG A 468 26.35 9.56 -1.46
N GLU A 469 27.03 10.30 -2.33
CA GLU A 469 26.43 10.94 -3.50
C GLU A 469 25.68 9.93 -4.40
N ARG A 470 26.23 8.73 -4.60
CA ARG A 470 25.58 7.67 -5.38
C ARG A 470 24.38 7.09 -4.68
N THR A 471 24.44 6.87 -3.37
CA THR A 471 23.30 6.37 -2.59
C THR A 471 22.18 7.40 -2.50
N ASP A 472 22.50 8.69 -2.33
CA ASP A 472 21.54 9.79 -2.34
C ASP A 472 20.84 9.93 -3.71
N ALA A 473 21.58 9.72 -4.80
CA ALA A 473 20.99 9.68 -6.13
C ALA A 473 20.02 8.48 -6.33
N LEU A 474 20.32 7.32 -5.73
CA LEU A 474 19.42 6.17 -5.72
C LEU A 474 18.19 6.42 -4.84
N ASP A 475 18.35 7.05 -3.68
CA ASP A 475 17.28 7.39 -2.77
C ASP A 475 16.32 8.42 -3.37
N SER A 476 16.82 9.52 -3.95
CA SER A 476 16.00 10.52 -4.65
C SER A 476 15.17 9.88 -5.78
N LEU A 477 15.75 8.92 -6.51
CA LEU A 477 15.03 8.14 -7.49
C LEU A 477 13.98 7.23 -6.82
N GLY A 478 14.29 6.65 -5.65
CA GLY A 478 13.41 5.85 -4.82
C GLY A 478 12.16 6.60 -4.38
N ASN A 479 12.32 7.81 -3.88
CA ASN A 479 11.20 8.67 -3.46
C ASN A 479 10.24 9.01 -4.61
N THR A 480 10.78 9.26 -5.81
CA THR A 480 9.97 9.52 -6.99
C THR A 480 9.16 8.28 -7.39
N THR A 481 9.76 7.08 -7.36
CA THR A 481 9.07 5.82 -7.70
C THR A 481 8.10 5.40 -6.60
N ALA A 482 8.43 5.60 -5.32
CA ALA A 482 7.56 5.33 -4.19
C ALA A 482 6.29 6.21 -4.21
N ALA A 483 6.42 7.50 -4.53
CA ALA A 483 5.27 8.38 -4.71
C ALA A 483 4.36 7.86 -5.85
N THR A 484 4.93 7.43 -6.97
CA THR A 484 4.21 6.83 -8.10
C THR A 484 3.50 5.54 -7.69
N GLY A 485 4.15 4.65 -6.95
CA GLY A 485 3.59 3.40 -6.42
C GLY A 485 2.43 3.64 -5.45
N LYS A 486 2.56 4.61 -4.55
CA LYS A 486 1.48 5.03 -3.63
C LYS A 486 0.26 5.57 -4.41
N GLY A 487 0.47 6.43 -5.41
CA GLY A 487 -0.61 6.93 -6.28
C GLY A 487 -1.35 5.79 -7.00
N PHE A 488 -0.62 4.82 -7.53
CA PHE A 488 -1.14 3.62 -8.15
C PHE A 488 -1.96 2.75 -7.16
N ALA A 489 -1.45 2.53 -5.95
CA ALA A 489 -2.14 1.78 -4.90
C ALA A 489 -3.46 2.46 -4.50
N ILE A 490 -3.46 3.78 -4.32
CA ILE A 490 -4.65 4.57 -3.96
C ILE A 490 -5.69 4.53 -5.10
N GLY A 491 -5.27 4.65 -6.36
CA GLY A 491 -6.15 4.58 -7.52
C GLY A 491 -6.84 3.22 -7.67
N SER A 492 -6.07 2.13 -7.52
CA SER A 492 -6.61 0.76 -7.57
C SER A 492 -7.55 0.46 -6.42
N ALA A 493 -7.27 0.99 -5.23
CA ALA A 493 -8.15 0.85 -4.07
C ALA A 493 -9.51 1.52 -4.28
N SER A 494 -9.56 2.66 -4.95
CA SER A 494 -10.81 3.33 -5.27
C SER A 494 -11.71 2.48 -6.16
N LEU A 495 -11.16 1.85 -7.21
CA LEU A 495 -11.90 0.93 -8.08
C LEU A 495 -12.35 -0.33 -7.32
N THR A 496 -11.47 -0.89 -6.49
CA THR A 496 -11.78 -2.06 -5.65
C THR A 496 -12.86 -1.75 -4.62
N ALA A 497 -12.81 -0.59 -3.99
CA ALA A 497 -13.81 -0.16 -3.00
C ALA A 497 -15.21 -0.05 -3.61
N LEU A 498 -15.32 0.48 -4.84
CA LEU A 498 -16.59 0.51 -5.56
C LEU A 498 -17.10 -0.91 -5.84
N ALA A 499 -16.22 -1.82 -6.25
CA ALA A 499 -16.58 -3.22 -6.46
C ALA A 499 -17.05 -3.90 -5.17
N LEU A 500 -16.38 -3.66 -4.05
CA LEU A 500 -16.75 -4.19 -2.73
C LEU A 500 -18.05 -3.58 -2.20
N LEU A 501 -18.27 -2.27 -2.38
CA LEU A 501 -19.51 -1.60 -2.00
C LEU A 501 -20.71 -2.26 -2.70
N VAL A 502 -20.58 -2.52 -3.99
CA VAL A 502 -21.63 -3.18 -4.76
C VAL A 502 -21.78 -4.64 -4.35
N SER A 503 -20.70 -5.35 -4.08
CA SER A 503 -20.80 -6.71 -3.52
C SER A 503 -21.56 -6.71 -2.20
N TYR A 504 -21.33 -5.71 -1.33
CA TYR A 504 -22.12 -5.54 -0.11
C TYR A 504 -23.61 -5.36 -0.41
N VAL A 505 -23.96 -4.45 -1.34
CA VAL A 505 -25.36 -4.17 -1.71
C VAL A 505 -26.05 -5.42 -2.27
N ASN A 506 -25.38 -6.18 -3.17
CA ASN A 506 -25.92 -7.42 -3.71
C ASN A 506 -26.14 -8.46 -2.60
N ILE A 507 -25.16 -8.68 -1.71
CA ILE A 507 -25.30 -9.63 -0.60
C ILE A 507 -26.46 -9.27 0.33
N VAL A 508 -26.61 -7.98 0.63
CA VAL A 508 -27.70 -7.50 1.47
C VAL A 508 -29.05 -7.69 0.78
N GLN A 509 -29.17 -7.31 -0.49
CA GLN A 509 -30.43 -7.42 -1.25
C GLN A 509 -30.84 -8.89 -1.46
N ASP A 510 -29.91 -9.81 -1.68
CA ASP A 510 -30.17 -11.24 -1.85
C ASP A 510 -30.65 -11.91 -0.54
N ASN A 511 -30.36 -11.32 0.61
CA ASN A 511 -30.71 -11.86 1.94
C ASN A 511 -31.90 -11.16 2.61
N THR A 512 -32.61 -10.27 1.91
CA THR A 512 -33.85 -9.64 2.39
C THR A 512 -34.93 -9.64 1.32
N GLU A 513 -36.18 -9.82 1.73
CA GLU A 513 -37.34 -9.66 0.85
C GLU A 513 -37.76 -8.20 0.68
N GLU A 514 -37.26 -7.31 1.50
CA GLU A 514 -37.53 -5.88 1.44
C GLU A 514 -36.70 -5.20 0.34
N ILE A 515 -37.34 -4.34 -0.45
CA ILE A 515 -36.66 -3.48 -1.41
C ILE A 515 -36.03 -2.31 -0.66
N LEU A 516 -34.73 -2.39 -0.45
CA LEU A 516 -33.98 -1.35 0.28
C LEU A 516 -33.79 -0.12 -0.61
N ASN A 517 -33.96 1.07 0.00
CA ASN A 517 -33.80 2.33 -0.70
C ASN A 517 -32.38 2.89 -0.49
N PHE A 518 -31.53 2.75 -1.49
CA PHE A 518 -30.14 3.24 -1.48
C PHE A 518 -29.97 4.63 -2.10
N THR A 519 -31.06 5.40 -2.27
CA THR A 519 -30.96 6.75 -2.82
C THR A 519 -30.36 7.74 -1.82
N LEU A 520 -29.66 8.75 -2.33
CA LEU A 520 -29.06 9.80 -1.49
C LEU A 520 -30.11 10.63 -0.73
N THR A 521 -31.38 10.58 -1.11
CA THR A 521 -32.48 11.23 -0.41
C THR A 521 -32.95 10.45 0.82
N SER A 522 -32.52 9.19 0.98
CA SER A 522 -32.79 8.42 2.21
C SER A 522 -31.99 9.01 3.37
N PRO A 523 -32.64 9.36 4.52
CA PRO A 523 -31.96 9.92 5.66
C PRO A 523 -30.84 9.02 6.21
N THR A 524 -31.06 7.70 6.21
CA THR A 524 -30.07 6.72 6.70
C THR A 524 -28.84 6.68 5.81
N VAL A 525 -28.98 6.72 4.48
CA VAL A 525 -27.87 6.81 3.53
C VAL A 525 -27.13 8.14 3.70
N LEU A 526 -27.84 9.26 3.82
CA LEU A 526 -27.23 10.57 3.97
C LEU A 526 -26.44 10.69 5.28
N VAL A 527 -26.99 10.22 6.41
CA VAL A 527 -26.28 10.21 7.69
C VAL A 527 -25.07 9.27 7.64
N GLY A 528 -25.22 8.08 7.04
CA GLY A 528 -24.12 7.17 6.79
C GLY A 528 -22.99 7.82 6.01
N LEU A 529 -23.30 8.58 4.94
CA LEU A 529 -22.33 9.31 4.13
C LEU A 529 -21.56 10.35 4.94
N PHE A 530 -22.23 11.11 5.80
CA PHE A 530 -21.55 12.05 6.71
C PHE A 530 -20.65 11.33 7.72
N ILE A 531 -21.08 10.19 8.27
CA ILE A 531 -20.25 9.38 9.19
C ILE A 531 -19.02 8.85 8.44
N GLY A 532 -19.18 8.37 7.22
CA GLY A 532 -18.07 7.88 6.40
C GLY A 532 -17.05 8.98 6.06
N ALA A 533 -17.53 10.15 5.67
CA ALA A 533 -16.68 11.31 5.44
C ALA A 533 -15.92 11.72 6.72
N MET A 534 -16.61 11.83 7.84
CA MET A 534 -16.02 12.13 9.14
C MET A 534 -14.97 11.09 9.54
N LEU A 535 -15.23 9.80 9.33
CA LEU A 535 -14.32 8.71 9.68
C LEU A 535 -12.94 8.90 9.06
N THR A 536 -12.87 9.31 7.81
CA THR A 536 -11.62 9.57 7.09
C THR A 536 -10.78 10.64 7.80
N PHE A 537 -11.39 11.76 8.16
CA PHE A 537 -10.69 12.85 8.84
C PHE A 537 -10.27 12.47 10.26
N VAL A 538 -11.14 11.81 11.02
CA VAL A 538 -10.85 11.38 12.39
C VAL A 538 -9.74 10.31 12.40
N PHE A 539 -9.77 9.36 11.47
CA PHE A 539 -8.71 8.36 11.32
C PHE A 539 -7.36 9.01 11.02
N SER A 540 -7.32 9.97 10.09
CA SER A 540 -6.10 10.73 9.78
C SER A 540 -5.59 11.52 10.98
N ALA A 541 -6.50 12.15 11.75
CA ALA A 541 -6.14 12.87 12.97
C ALA A 541 -5.53 11.93 14.03
N PHE A 542 -6.10 10.73 14.21
CA PHE A 542 -5.56 9.75 15.15
C PHE A 542 -4.18 9.25 14.74
N THR A 543 -3.97 8.93 13.47
CA THR A 543 -2.68 8.44 12.98
C THR A 543 -1.60 9.52 13.06
N MET A 544 -1.89 10.76 12.71
CA MET A 544 -0.95 11.88 12.86
C MET A 544 -0.61 12.16 14.33
N SER A 545 -1.64 12.20 15.22
CA SER A 545 -1.40 12.40 16.66
C SER A 545 -0.62 11.22 17.27
N ALA A 546 -0.79 10.01 16.75
CA ALA A 546 -0.03 8.84 17.16
C ALA A 546 1.47 8.99 16.83
N VAL A 547 1.79 9.43 15.60
CA VAL A 547 3.17 9.74 15.21
C VAL A 547 3.75 10.83 16.11
N GLN A 548 3.01 11.92 16.33
CA GLN A 548 3.46 13.03 17.19
C GLN A 548 3.80 12.55 18.61
N ARG A 549 2.94 11.75 19.25
CA ARG A 549 3.20 11.24 20.60
C ARG A 549 4.40 10.28 20.64
N ALA A 550 4.49 9.40 19.66
CA ALA A 550 5.62 8.46 19.57
C ALA A 550 6.94 9.22 19.32
N ALA A 551 6.96 10.18 18.39
CA ALA A 551 8.13 11.03 18.10
C ALA A 551 8.58 11.84 19.33
N GLN A 552 7.64 12.37 20.09
CA GLN A 552 7.97 13.11 21.31
C GLN A 552 8.79 12.27 22.31
N SER A 553 8.49 10.97 22.42
CA SER A 553 9.27 10.08 23.30
C SER A 553 10.70 9.88 22.81
N ILE A 554 10.92 9.84 21.50
CA ILE A 554 12.23 9.71 20.89
C ILE A 554 13.02 11.02 21.03
N VAL A 555 12.41 12.17 20.78
CA VAL A 555 13.02 13.49 21.01
C VAL A 555 13.56 13.61 22.45
N VAL A 556 12.76 13.21 23.44
CA VAL A 556 13.18 13.23 24.85
C VAL A 556 14.37 12.29 25.08
N GLU A 557 14.35 11.10 24.51
CA GLU A 557 15.42 10.11 24.68
C GLU A 557 16.72 10.55 23.99
N VAL A 558 16.67 11.08 22.77
CA VAL A 558 17.87 11.58 22.05
C VAL A 558 18.51 12.72 22.83
N ARG A 559 17.69 13.69 23.31
CA ARG A 559 18.19 14.79 24.16
C ARG A 559 18.79 14.28 25.45
N ARG A 560 18.21 13.25 26.10
CA ARG A 560 18.74 12.62 27.29
C ARG A 560 20.13 12.04 27.03
N GLN A 561 20.26 11.25 25.94
CA GLN A 561 21.56 10.63 25.62
C GLN A 561 22.63 11.64 25.29
N PHE A 562 22.37 12.69 24.53
CA PHE A 562 23.32 13.76 24.26
C PHE A 562 23.78 14.47 25.54
N LYS A 563 22.93 14.58 26.56
CA LYS A 563 23.26 15.22 27.83
C LYS A 563 23.97 14.27 28.80
N GLU A 564 23.57 13.00 28.86
CA GLU A 564 23.97 12.06 29.92
C GLU A 564 25.11 11.13 29.53
N ILE A 565 25.36 10.92 28.22
CA ILE A 565 26.47 10.08 27.75
C ILE A 565 27.62 10.98 27.28
N PRO A 566 28.68 11.19 28.13
CA PRO A 566 29.79 12.05 27.76
C PRO A 566 30.57 11.47 26.58
N GLY A 567 30.89 12.32 25.61
CA GLY A 567 31.78 11.95 24.50
C GLY A 567 31.04 11.47 23.25
N ILE A 568 29.68 11.41 23.22
CA ILE A 568 28.94 11.13 21.97
C ILE A 568 29.29 12.15 20.89
N MET A 569 29.24 13.44 21.21
CA MET A 569 29.48 14.52 20.24
C MET A 569 30.91 14.55 19.70
N GLU A 570 31.86 13.99 20.43
CA GLU A 570 33.27 13.88 20.06
C GLU A 570 33.66 12.51 19.48
N TYR A 571 32.69 11.65 19.14
CA TYR A 571 32.93 10.27 18.67
C TYR A 571 33.76 9.39 19.63
N LYS A 572 33.66 9.65 20.94
CA LYS A 572 34.41 8.90 22.00
C LYS A 572 33.53 7.86 22.68
N ALA A 573 32.22 7.96 22.55
CA ALA A 573 31.23 7.02 23.08
C ALA A 573 30.16 6.76 22.05
N ASP A 574 29.70 5.51 21.97
CA ASP A 574 28.59 5.12 21.11
C ASP A 574 27.24 5.42 21.79
N PRO A 575 26.23 5.88 21.05
CA PRO A 575 24.86 6.01 21.55
C PRO A 575 24.23 4.66 21.90
N ASP A 576 23.22 4.68 22.78
CA ASP A 576 22.35 3.52 23.00
C ASP A 576 21.24 3.45 21.94
N TYR A 577 21.57 2.92 20.78
CA TYR A 577 20.62 2.73 19.68
C TYR A 577 19.48 1.78 20.05
N ALA A 578 19.74 0.75 20.88
CA ALA A 578 18.76 -0.25 21.24
C ALA A 578 17.60 0.34 22.05
N GLN A 579 17.88 1.36 22.87
CA GLN A 579 16.85 2.06 23.63
C GLN A 579 15.88 2.81 22.72
N CYS A 580 16.37 3.51 21.69
CA CYS A 580 15.52 4.20 20.72
C CYS A 580 14.65 3.21 19.93
N VAL A 581 15.21 2.10 19.44
CA VAL A 581 14.47 1.01 18.77
C VAL A 581 13.36 0.46 19.68
N SER A 582 13.65 0.27 20.97
CA SER A 582 12.68 -0.24 21.94
C SER A 582 11.53 0.74 22.17
N LEU A 583 11.83 2.04 22.31
CA LEU A 583 10.83 3.09 22.49
C LEU A 583 9.95 3.27 21.26
N CYS A 584 10.52 3.31 20.06
CA CYS A 584 9.74 3.34 18.81
C CYS A 584 8.80 2.12 18.73
N THR A 585 9.29 0.92 19.07
CA THR A 585 8.48 -0.31 19.07
C THR A 585 7.30 -0.20 20.05
N GLN A 586 7.56 0.25 21.27
CA GLN A 586 6.50 0.41 22.28
C GLN A 586 5.47 1.45 21.86
N GLY A 587 5.93 2.63 21.40
CA GLY A 587 5.07 3.71 20.93
C GLY A 587 4.18 3.25 19.78
N ALA A 588 4.77 2.65 18.74
CA ALA A 588 4.01 2.16 17.58
C ALA A 588 2.95 1.12 17.96
N LEU A 589 3.28 0.14 18.79
CA LEU A 589 2.33 -0.90 19.21
C LEU A 589 1.19 -0.38 20.08
N HIS A 590 1.43 0.64 20.90
CA HIS A 590 0.41 1.28 21.71
C HIS A 590 -0.51 2.17 20.86
N GLU A 591 0.09 3.01 20.04
CA GLU A 591 -0.63 4.04 19.29
C GLU A 591 -1.43 3.51 18.09
N MET A 592 -1.07 2.35 17.52
CA MET A 592 -1.82 1.76 16.41
C MET A 592 -3.20 1.20 16.80
N VAL A 593 -3.47 0.99 18.10
CA VAL A 593 -4.71 0.34 18.56
C VAL A 593 -5.93 1.20 18.28
N ALA A 594 -5.89 2.50 18.59
CA ALA A 594 -7.03 3.39 18.44
C ALA A 594 -7.48 3.56 16.96
N PRO A 595 -6.58 3.84 15.99
CA PRO A 595 -6.96 3.86 14.58
C PRO A 595 -7.52 2.53 14.08
N ALA A 596 -6.93 1.40 14.50
CA ALA A 596 -7.39 0.08 14.08
C ALA A 596 -8.81 -0.23 14.59
N LEU A 597 -9.10 0.06 15.86
CA LEU A 597 -10.43 -0.11 16.42
C LEU A 597 -11.48 0.78 15.76
N LEU A 598 -11.11 2.01 15.41
CA LEU A 598 -11.99 2.94 14.72
C LEU A 598 -12.48 2.39 13.38
N ALA A 599 -11.55 1.80 12.58
CA ALA A 599 -11.84 1.23 11.28
C ALA A 599 -12.81 0.03 11.32
N ILE A 600 -12.89 -0.65 12.47
CA ILE A 600 -13.74 -1.84 12.66
C ILE A 600 -15.07 -1.46 13.31
N ILE A 601 -15.01 -0.67 14.38
CA ILE A 601 -16.18 -0.36 15.22
C ILE A 601 -17.16 0.56 14.47
N VAL A 602 -16.66 1.56 13.74
CA VAL A 602 -17.55 2.55 13.11
C VAL A 602 -18.46 1.93 12.05
N PRO A 603 -17.99 1.10 11.09
CA PRO A 603 -18.90 0.43 10.16
C PRO A 603 -19.93 -0.46 10.85
N LEU A 604 -19.51 -1.21 11.87
CA LEU A 604 -20.37 -2.12 12.59
C LEU A 604 -21.46 -1.37 13.38
N VAL A 605 -21.08 -0.34 14.13
CA VAL A 605 -22.03 0.49 14.91
C VAL A 605 -22.98 1.24 13.97
N THR A 606 -22.49 1.80 12.86
CA THR A 606 -23.33 2.44 11.85
C THR A 606 -24.35 1.45 11.29
N GLY A 607 -23.94 0.22 10.96
CA GLY A 607 -24.84 -0.82 10.49
C GLY A 607 -25.88 -1.22 11.53
N LEU A 608 -25.51 -1.39 12.78
CA LEU A 608 -26.44 -1.75 13.86
C LEU A 608 -27.44 -0.63 14.19
N ILE A 609 -27.07 0.64 13.99
CA ILE A 609 -27.96 1.78 14.27
C ILE A 609 -28.80 2.15 13.06
N LEU A 610 -28.16 2.36 11.88
CA LEU A 610 -28.80 2.90 10.68
C LEU A 610 -29.18 1.81 9.65
N GLY A 611 -28.97 0.55 9.96
CA GLY A 611 -29.24 -0.56 9.06
C GLY A 611 -28.32 -0.63 7.83
N PRO A 612 -28.62 -1.55 6.89
CA PRO A 612 -27.80 -1.78 5.70
C PRO A 612 -27.65 -0.55 4.80
N THR A 613 -28.70 0.28 4.72
CA THR A 613 -28.70 1.50 3.89
C THR A 613 -27.73 2.55 4.45
N GLY A 614 -27.63 2.66 5.78
CA GLY A 614 -26.67 3.54 6.44
C GLY A 614 -25.22 3.13 6.18
N VAL A 615 -24.95 1.81 6.10
CA VAL A 615 -23.63 1.29 5.74
C VAL A 615 -23.26 1.66 4.30
N VAL A 616 -24.20 1.59 3.36
CA VAL A 616 -23.94 2.02 1.95
C VAL A 616 -23.52 3.49 1.91
N GLY A 617 -24.22 4.34 2.69
CA GLY A 617 -23.82 5.75 2.84
C GLY A 617 -22.41 5.88 3.42
N LEU A 618 -22.11 5.16 4.51
CA LEU A 618 -20.79 5.17 5.14
C LEU A 618 -19.68 4.75 4.15
N LEU A 619 -19.87 3.65 3.44
CA LEU A 619 -18.87 3.16 2.47
C LEU A 619 -18.68 4.15 1.31
N GLY A 620 -19.74 4.79 0.84
CA GLY A 620 -19.65 5.87 -0.16
C GLY A 620 -18.86 7.06 0.38
N GLY A 621 -19.16 7.51 1.61
CA GLY A 621 -18.46 8.61 2.26
C GLY A 621 -16.97 8.34 2.45
N VAL A 622 -16.63 7.18 3.02
CA VAL A 622 -15.22 6.77 3.21
C VAL A 622 -14.48 6.66 1.89
N SER A 623 -15.11 6.09 0.85
CA SER A 623 -14.46 5.90 -0.46
C SER A 623 -14.11 7.24 -1.10
N VAL A 624 -15.04 8.18 -1.16
CA VAL A 624 -14.84 9.48 -1.82
C VAL A 624 -13.85 10.36 -1.06
N THR A 625 -14.08 10.53 0.24
CA THR A 625 -13.21 11.40 1.06
C THR A 625 -11.85 10.75 1.33
N GLY A 626 -11.83 9.42 1.55
CA GLY A 626 -10.61 8.67 1.78
C GLY A 626 -9.67 8.70 0.57
N PHE A 627 -10.22 8.52 -0.64
CA PHE A 627 -9.43 8.63 -1.87
C PHE A 627 -8.82 10.03 -2.04
N ALA A 628 -9.64 11.08 -1.92
CA ALA A 628 -9.18 12.45 -2.06
C ALA A 628 -8.11 12.81 -1.01
N MET A 629 -8.35 12.44 0.24
CA MET A 629 -7.43 12.70 1.36
C MET A 629 -6.12 11.91 1.21
N ALA A 630 -6.17 10.64 0.78
CA ALA A 630 -4.98 9.82 0.57
C ALA A 630 -4.08 10.41 -0.53
N VAL A 631 -4.66 10.85 -1.67
CA VAL A 631 -3.93 11.53 -2.74
C VAL A 631 -3.33 12.85 -2.24
N PHE A 632 -4.13 13.65 -1.55
CA PHE A 632 -3.67 14.91 -0.97
C PHE A 632 -2.46 14.70 -0.07
N MET A 633 -2.58 13.81 0.92
CA MET A 633 -1.52 13.59 1.90
C MET A 633 -0.25 12.99 1.27
N SER A 634 -0.38 11.98 0.43
CA SER A 634 0.77 11.35 -0.21
C SER A 634 1.53 12.31 -1.12
N ASN A 635 0.81 13.11 -1.90
CA ASN A 635 1.45 14.05 -2.82
C ASN A 635 2.03 15.28 -2.12
N ALA A 636 1.35 15.82 -1.10
CA ALA A 636 1.89 16.92 -0.29
C ALA A 636 3.20 16.50 0.39
N GLY A 637 3.19 15.34 1.07
CA GLY A 637 4.37 14.82 1.76
C GLY A 637 5.53 14.54 0.82
N GLY A 638 5.27 13.88 -0.33
CA GLY A 638 6.31 13.62 -1.33
C GLY A 638 6.87 14.90 -1.98
N ALA A 639 6.04 15.94 -2.13
CA ALA A 639 6.52 17.21 -2.67
C ALA A 639 7.41 17.98 -1.67
N TRP A 640 7.10 17.95 -0.35
CA TRP A 640 7.96 18.57 0.65
C TRP A 640 9.32 17.89 0.76
N ASP A 641 9.37 16.55 0.76
CA ASP A 641 10.60 15.79 0.80
C ASP A 641 11.48 16.11 -0.42
N ASN A 642 10.92 16.03 -1.63
CA ASN A 642 11.67 16.36 -2.84
C ASN A 642 12.01 17.85 -2.97
N ALA A 643 11.25 18.78 -2.37
CA ALA A 643 11.62 20.17 -2.27
C ALA A 643 12.86 20.37 -1.36
N LYS A 644 12.94 19.64 -0.23
CA LYS A 644 14.13 19.58 0.63
C LYS A 644 15.35 19.10 -0.18
N LYS A 645 15.22 17.95 -0.85
CA LYS A 645 16.31 17.36 -1.67
C LYS A 645 16.75 18.28 -2.82
N TYR A 646 15.81 19.00 -3.43
CA TYR A 646 16.13 20.01 -4.46
C TYR A 646 17.01 21.13 -3.92
N ILE A 647 16.74 21.58 -2.68
CA ILE A 647 17.58 22.60 -2.01
C ILE A 647 18.95 21.99 -1.65
N GLU A 648 19.00 20.77 -1.14
CA GLU A 648 20.25 20.06 -0.82
C GLU A 648 21.14 19.87 -2.05
N GLY A 649 20.54 19.73 -3.23
CA GLY A 649 21.22 19.70 -4.52
C GLY A 649 21.89 21.03 -4.95
N GLY A 650 21.92 22.03 -4.08
CA GLY A 650 22.61 23.32 -4.30
C GLY A 650 21.70 24.46 -4.75
N HIS A 651 20.37 24.28 -4.79
CA HIS A 651 19.42 25.33 -5.11
C HIS A 651 19.06 26.14 -3.85
N HIS A 652 18.61 27.39 -4.01
CA HIS A 652 18.12 28.25 -2.90
C HIS A 652 19.06 28.31 -1.67
N GLY A 653 20.38 28.29 -1.88
CA GLY A 653 21.38 28.39 -0.81
C GLY A 653 21.98 27.06 -0.36
N GLY A 654 21.45 25.92 -0.79
CA GLY A 654 22.01 24.59 -0.55
C GLY A 654 21.84 24.08 0.87
N LYS A 655 22.46 22.94 1.14
CA LYS A 655 22.43 22.25 2.43
C LYS A 655 22.96 23.15 3.57
N GLY A 656 22.24 23.20 4.69
CA GLY A 656 22.61 24.00 5.87
C GLY A 656 22.13 25.47 5.84
N SER A 657 21.56 25.95 4.72
CA SER A 657 20.98 27.30 4.61
C SER A 657 19.69 27.44 5.43
N GLU A 658 19.24 28.68 5.65
CA GLU A 658 17.94 28.93 6.32
C GLU A 658 16.76 28.38 5.48
N GLN A 659 16.88 28.37 4.15
CA GLN A 659 15.93 27.76 3.23
C GLN A 659 15.89 26.24 3.41
N HIS A 660 17.05 25.60 3.57
CA HIS A 660 17.13 24.17 3.89
C HIS A 660 16.44 23.85 5.22
N LYS A 661 16.70 24.63 6.26
CA LYS A 661 16.02 24.44 7.57
C LYS A 661 14.52 24.62 7.47
N ALA A 662 14.04 25.58 6.69
CA ALA A 662 12.60 25.75 6.44
C ALA A 662 12.01 24.54 5.69
N ALA A 663 12.74 23.99 4.73
CA ALA A 663 12.32 22.81 3.98
C ALA A 663 12.31 21.54 4.83
N VAL A 664 13.27 21.35 5.73
CA VAL A 664 13.26 20.26 6.74
C VAL A 664 12.00 20.31 7.60
N VAL A 665 11.58 21.52 8.04
CA VAL A 665 10.31 21.66 8.79
C VAL A 665 9.10 21.23 7.92
N GLY A 666 9.09 21.59 6.64
CA GLY A 666 8.05 21.16 5.71
C GLY A 666 8.01 19.66 5.52
N ASP A 667 9.16 19.02 5.36
CA ASP A 667 9.31 17.58 5.21
C ASP A 667 8.86 16.84 6.50
N THR A 668 9.30 17.30 7.67
CA THR A 668 8.85 16.77 8.98
C THR A 668 7.32 16.81 9.16
N VAL A 669 6.63 17.84 8.63
CA VAL A 669 5.15 17.89 8.58
C VAL A 669 4.60 16.90 7.57
N GLY A 670 5.28 16.73 6.44
CA GLY A 670 4.89 15.85 5.34
C GLY A 670 5.06 14.36 5.61
N ASP A 671 6.00 14.00 6.46
CA ASP A 671 6.34 12.60 6.77
C ASP A 671 5.14 11.79 7.31
N PRO A 672 4.41 12.22 8.35
CA PRO A 672 3.20 11.54 8.77
C PRO A 672 2.14 11.45 7.66
N PHE A 673 2.11 12.42 6.74
CA PHE A 673 1.16 12.45 5.63
C PHE A 673 1.48 11.35 4.61
N LYS A 674 2.75 11.30 4.12
CA LYS A 674 3.14 10.43 2.99
C LYS A 674 3.31 8.96 3.40
N ASP A 675 3.74 8.68 4.64
CA ASP A 675 4.21 7.36 5.05
C ASP A 675 3.32 6.68 6.11
N THR A 676 2.45 7.44 6.80
CA THR A 676 1.54 6.87 7.81
C THR A 676 0.07 7.07 7.41
N SER A 677 -0.43 8.30 7.43
CA SER A 677 -1.86 8.59 7.27
C SER A 677 -2.36 8.33 5.85
N GLY A 678 -1.69 8.89 4.84
CA GLY A 678 -2.10 8.75 3.44
C GLY A 678 -2.25 7.30 2.98
N PRO A 679 -1.21 6.47 3.08
CA PRO A 679 -1.29 5.05 2.70
C PRO A 679 -2.27 4.24 3.55
N SER A 680 -2.45 4.58 4.84
CA SER A 680 -3.37 3.87 5.72
C SER A 680 -4.84 4.12 5.36
N LEU A 681 -5.18 5.26 4.75
CA LEU A 681 -6.53 5.54 4.23
C LEU A 681 -6.93 4.60 3.11
N ASN A 682 -5.99 4.17 2.27
CA ASN A 682 -6.20 3.16 1.25
C ASN A 682 -6.73 1.85 1.87
N ILE A 683 -6.13 1.42 2.98
CA ILE A 683 -6.55 0.23 3.71
C ILE A 683 -7.87 0.45 4.43
N LEU A 684 -8.07 1.63 5.05
CA LEU A 684 -9.32 1.99 5.73
C LEU A 684 -10.54 1.81 4.82
N ILE A 685 -10.47 2.33 3.58
CA ILE A 685 -11.55 2.24 2.59
C ILE A 685 -11.95 0.78 2.34
N LYS A 686 -10.97 -0.09 2.11
CA LYS A 686 -11.19 -1.51 1.82
C LYS A 686 -11.62 -2.28 3.07
N LEU A 687 -11.02 -2.01 4.22
CA LEU A 687 -11.36 -2.67 5.49
C LEU A 687 -12.79 -2.36 5.91
N CYS A 688 -13.24 -1.11 5.81
CA CYS A 688 -14.63 -0.76 6.09
C CYS A 688 -15.60 -1.57 5.21
N SER A 689 -15.26 -1.74 3.93
CA SER A 689 -16.09 -2.51 2.99
C SER A 689 -16.10 -4.00 3.34
N THR A 690 -14.95 -4.61 3.61
CA THR A 690 -14.85 -6.04 3.93
C THR A 690 -15.46 -6.37 5.29
N VAL A 691 -15.30 -5.52 6.30
CA VAL A 691 -15.98 -5.65 7.60
C VAL A 691 -17.49 -5.60 7.40
N SER A 692 -18.00 -4.64 6.61
CA SER A 692 -19.43 -4.51 6.33
C SER A 692 -19.99 -5.74 5.62
N ILE A 693 -19.26 -6.30 4.64
CA ILE A 693 -19.64 -7.54 3.94
C ILE A 693 -19.71 -8.71 4.92
N VAL A 694 -18.71 -8.88 5.75
CA VAL A 694 -18.63 -9.99 6.71
C VAL A 694 -19.78 -9.92 7.71
N PHE A 695 -20.10 -8.75 8.23
CA PHE A 695 -21.14 -8.57 9.24
C PHE A 695 -22.51 -8.21 8.66
N SER A 696 -22.70 -8.29 7.34
CA SER A 696 -23.98 -7.94 6.69
C SER A 696 -25.17 -8.72 7.24
N GLY A 697 -25.04 -10.02 7.47
CA GLY A 697 -26.10 -10.85 8.05
C GLY A 697 -26.42 -10.49 9.52
N LEU A 698 -25.42 -10.06 10.32
CA LEU A 698 -25.64 -9.56 11.67
C LEU A 698 -26.38 -8.22 11.63
N ILE A 699 -25.99 -7.32 10.72
CA ILE A 699 -26.64 -6.02 10.53
C ILE A 699 -28.09 -6.19 10.10
N LEU A 700 -28.38 -7.11 9.15
CA LEU A 700 -29.74 -7.42 8.73
C LEU A 700 -30.60 -7.96 9.87
N ALA A 701 -30.03 -8.72 10.80
CA ALA A 701 -30.76 -9.35 11.90
C ALA A 701 -31.05 -8.39 13.08
N PHE A 702 -30.20 -7.38 13.31
CA PHE A 702 -30.20 -6.62 14.57
C PHE A 702 -30.03 -5.08 14.39
N HIS A 703 -30.52 -4.48 13.31
CA HIS A 703 -30.49 -3.01 13.19
C HIS A 703 -31.68 -2.34 13.89
N LEU A 704 -31.46 -1.08 14.30
CA LEU A 704 -32.46 -0.31 15.05
C LEU A 704 -33.42 0.46 14.12
N ILE A 705 -32.95 0.96 12.98
CA ILE A 705 -33.71 1.79 12.03
C ILE A 705 -33.74 1.15 10.67
#